data_95d72ed5e6f69ca9917035ab4c76cdbf
#
_entry.id   95d72ed5e6f69ca9917035ab4c76cdbf
#
_cell.length_a   1.000
_cell.length_b   1.000
_cell.length_c   1.000
_cell.angle_alpha   90.00
_cell.angle_beta   90.00
_cell.angle_gamma   90.00
#
_symmetry.space_group_name_H-M   'P 1'
#
loop_
_entity.id
_entity.type
_entity.pdbx_description
1 polymer ?
#
loop_
_entity_poly.entity_id
_entity_poly.type
_entity_poly.pdbx_seq_one_letter_code
_entity_poly.pdbx_strand_id
1 'polypeptide(L)'
;LARGAPLAAPRPVAPRSTAYVIYTSGSTGVPKGVEMTHEAAMNTIDAINPLLGVSADDRLLAVSAVDFDLSVYDLFGVLGAGGALVLPTQDEARDAARWIELIERHRVTLWNSAPALLEMALAAPGAAGACRSVRAVLASGDWIALDLPARLRARYGGACAFHALGGATEAGIWSNLQTVDAVPPHWRSIPYGRPLPGQAYRVVDDSGRDAPDHVAGELLIGGASLARGYRNDPVLSAARFVESDTGRWYRTGDRGRYWPDGTLEFLGRADRQVKVRGHRIELGEIEAALSAHPQVEGACASVVSGDAAHVVAAFVPVDVALDPALAGALAYRPAADTVQAQAAVTRAVLSRVLDGGARVPAPVRARWDAWLARASQPHAIALEAALEALDWPAARLDACAAALRALVDDPHGCAPRVLLDAQLAPQALASGLPDGVRAIGQIGAALRTLADAHARVVRVAVLDARAGQLFAHGLRLLDDPRFALTLFDASPGLLRDAQSRFARTSPAMHAMPDGLLPARYLGQFDCVVSFAAAHLRDDPLDTFRLAAALLARDGHAFVADVLRDSPLRELTAALLGDASPPRLVSGEALAAAARACGFAPDAQSWRSDAFALIAARARAEPLTHARLAGWLRERLPDAMRPERLWCAPRWPLNGNGKIDRRAIGDALARTLGDAPAAHAAFAPADERQATLLACWEQALGRPADARDATFFALGGDSLLATRLLAQLRERLGVRIGMAEFYREPTLAGLAAKLAGAAAAVRGHRAAHAAAMEEGVL
;
A
#
# COMPACT_ATOMS: atom_id res chain seq x y z
N LEU A 1 -20.99 -34.40 -18.44
CA LEU A 1 -20.53 -35.61 -17.72
C LEU A 1 -21.72 -36.43 -17.19
N ALA A 2 -22.74 -35.80 -16.61
CA ALA A 2 -23.90 -36.51 -16.03
C ALA A 2 -24.76 -37.33 -17.03
N ARG A 3 -24.54 -37.18 -18.34
CA ARG A 3 -25.30 -37.93 -19.41
C ARG A 3 -24.44 -38.93 -20.18
N GLY A 4 -23.15 -39.06 -19.83
CA GLY A 4 -22.27 -40.04 -20.47
C GLY A 4 -22.45 -41.44 -19.87
N ALA A 5 -22.49 -42.49 -20.69
CA ALA A 5 -22.42 -43.85 -20.19
C ALA A 5 -21.06 -44.10 -19.54
N PRO A 6 -20.99 -44.82 -18.40
CA PRO A 6 -19.71 -45.20 -17.80
C PRO A 6 -18.84 -45.96 -18.81
N LEU A 7 -17.53 -45.71 -18.80
CA LEU A 7 -16.60 -46.50 -19.59
C LEU A 7 -16.59 -47.94 -19.06
N ALA A 8 -16.66 -48.91 -19.95
CA ALA A 8 -16.62 -50.32 -19.59
C ALA A 8 -15.29 -50.76 -18.97
N ALA A 9 -14.20 -50.05 -19.31
CA ALA A 9 -12.87 -50.17 -18.70
C ALA A 9 -12.08 -48.86 -18.85
N PRO A 10 -11.12 -48.56 -17.94
CA PRO A 10 -10.20 -47.44 -18.11
C PRO A 10 -9.39 -47.62 -19.41
N ARG A 11 -9.16 -46.49 -20.12
CA ARG A 11 -8.23 -46.54 -21.27
C ARG A 11 -6.79 -46.60 -20.74
N PRO A 12 -5.95 -47.54 -21.22
CA PRO A 12 -4.54 -47.57 -20.88
C PRO A 12 -3.87 -46.27 -21.32
N VAL A 13 -3.11 -45.65 -20.41
CA VAL A 13 -2.34 -44.44 -20.68
C VAL A 13 -0.91 -44.70 -20.29
N ALA A 14 0.06 -44.27 -21.12
CA ALA A 14 1.47 -44.43 -20.78
C ALA A 14 1.81 -43.57 -19.53
N PRO A 15 2.51 -44.13 -18.53
CA PRO A 15 2.82 -43.38 -17.29
C PRO A 15 3.55 -42.03 -17.50
N ARG A 16 4.37 -41.97 -18.55
CA ARG A 16 5.10 -40.76 -18.93
C ARG A 16 4.32 -39.80 -19.84
N SER A 17 3.06 -40.11 -20.23
CA SER A 17 2.25 -39.14 -20.95
C SER A 17 1.79 -38.01 -20.02
N THR A 18 1.43 -36.88 -20.61
CA THR A 18 0.96 -35.70 -19.85
C THR A 18 -0.38 -36.01 -19.18
N ALA A 19 -0.42 -35.86 -17.85
CA ALA A 19 -1.66 -36.01 -17.09
C ALA A 19 -2.43 -34.67 -17.06
N TYR A 20 -1.74 -33.58 -16.80
CA TYR A 20 -2.33 -32.25 -16.74
C TYR A 20 -1.29 -31.15 -17.02
N VAL A 21 -1.78 -29.96 -17.31
CA VAL A 21 -0.99 -28.73 -17.40
C VAL A 21 -1.64 -27.70 -16.48
N ILE A 22 -0.88 -27.21 -15.50
CA ILE A 22 -1.29 -26.10 -14.64
C ILE A 22 -0.43 -24.89 -14.95
N TYR A 23 -1.10 -23.76 -15.20
CA TYR A 23 -0.42 -22.50 -15.46
C TYR A 23 -0.07 -21.80 -14.14
N THR A 24 1.19 -21.42 -14.01
CA THR A 24 1.69 -20.62 -12.89
C THR A 24 2.21 -19.29 -13.38
N SER A 25 2.27 -18.29 -12.51
CA SER A 25 2.86 -16.99 -12.83
C SER A 25 4.32 -17.14 -13.29
N GLY A 26 4.74 -16.36 -14.28
CA GLY A 26 6.07 -16.40 -14.87
C GLY A 26 6.87 -15.14 -14.59
N SER A 27 8.17 -15.26 -14.29
CA SER A 27 9.08 -14.12 -14.03
C SER A 27 9.21 -13.13 -15.20
N THR A 28 8.78 -13.52 -16.39
CA THR A 28 8.77 -12.72 -17.61
C THR A 28 7.45 -12.01 -17.90
N GLY A 29 6.46 -12.14 -17.00
CA GLY A 29 5.13 -11.58 -17.19
C GLY A 29 4.18 -12.45 -18.04
N VAL A 30 4.63 -13.61 -18.53
CA VAL A 30 3.81 -14.56 -19.28
C VAL A 30 3.61 -15.82 -18.42
N PRO A 31 2.37 -16.26 -18.17
CA PRO A 31 2.10 -17.49 -17.43
C PRO A 31 2.76 -18.69 -18.09
N LYS A 32 3.39 -19.55 -17.29
CA LYS A 32 4.07 -20.78 -17.74
C LYS A 32 3.25 -22.01 -17.41
N GLY A 33 3.01 -22.83 -18.39
CA GLY A 33 2.27 -24.11 -18.23
C GLY A 33 3.19 -25.22 -17.76
N VAL A 34 3.06 -25.66 -16.52
CA VAL A 34 3.80 -26.80 -15.96
C VAL A 34 3.19 -28.09 -16.47
N GLU A 35 3.95 -28.86 -17.23
CA GLU A 35 3.48 -30.12 -17.84
C GLU A 35 3.84 -31.31 -16.96
N MET A 36 2.82 -31.85 -16.28
CA MET A 36 2.96 -32.96 -15.34
C MET A 36 2.58 -34.29 -16.01
N THR A 37 3.36 -35.34 -15.71
CA THR A 37 3.06 -36.70 -16.19
C THR A 37 2.21 -37.50 -15.18
N HIS A 38 1.56 -38.56 -15.64
CA HIS A 38 0.82 -39.47 -14.75
C HIS A 38 1.73 -40.10 -13.69
N GLU A 39 2.91 -40.56 -14.09
CA GLU A 39 3.92 -41.13 -13.20
C GLU A 39 4.31 -40.16 -12.07
N ALA A 40 4.58 -38.90 -12.42
CA ALA A 40 5.00 -37.88 -11.47
C ALA A 40 3.88 -37.50 -10.50
N ALA A 41 2.65 -37.32 -10.98
CA ALA A 41 1.49 -37.02 -10.13
C ALA A 41 1.18 -38.17 -9.17
N MET A 42 1.20 -39.40 -9.68
CA MET A 42 0.91 -40.58 -8.86
C MET A 42 1.97 -40.84 -7.80
N ASN A 43 3.25 -40.56 -8.06
CA ASN A 43 4.28 -40.72 -7.03
C ASN A 43 3.97 -39.92 -5.74
N THR A 44 3.47 -38.69 -5.88
CA THR A 44 3.08 -37.88 -4.72
C THR A 44 1.84 -38.45 -4.03
N ILE A 45 0.83 -38.85 -4.78
CA ILE A 45 -0.40 -39.46 -4.25
C ILE A 45 -0.07 -40.77 -3.50
N ASP A 46 0.72 -41.64 -4.12
CA ASP A 46 1.15 -42.92 -3.55
C ASP A 46 2.04 -42.76 -2.31
N ALA A 47 2.75 -41.64 -2.21
CA ALA A 47 3.52 -41.30 -1.02
C ALA A 47 2.61 -40.81 0.14
N ILE A 48 1.60 -40.00 -0.13
CA ILE A 48 0.76 -39.35 0.88
C ILE A 48 -0.35 -40.28 1.38
N ASN A 49 -1.05 -41.01 0.52
CA ASN A 49 -2.20 -41.82 0.91
C ASN A 49 -1.86 -42.87 1.99
N PRO A 50 -0.75 -43.63 1.90
CA PRO A 50 -0.36 -44.57 2.97
C PRO A 50 0.01 -43.86 4.26
N LEU A 51 0.70 -42.71 4.19
CA LEU A 51 1.10 -41.96 5.39
C LEU A 51 -0.13 -41.47 6.17
N LEU A 52 -1.19 -41.09 5.49
CA LEU A 52 -2.43 -40.63 6.10
C LEU A 52 -3.44 -41.75 6.33
N GLY A 53 -3.18 -42.96 5.84
CA GLY A 53 -4.13 -44.08 5.87
C GLY A 53 -5.43 -43.74 5.14
N VAL A 54 -5.34 -43.12 3.97
CA VAL A 54 -6.53 -42.72 3.17
C VAL A 54 -7.24 -43.95 2.63
N SER A 55 -8.55 -44.00 2.78
CA SER A 55 -9.39 -45.16 2.44
C SER A 55 -10.73 -44.74 1.83
N ALA A 56 -11.57 -45.73 1.52
CA ALA A 56 -12.92 -45.52 1.01
C ALA A 56 -13.89 -44.85 2.00
N ASP A 57 -13.54 -44.84 3.29
CA ASP A 57 -14.32 -44.17 4.34
C ASP A 57 -14.05 -42.65 4.42
N ASP A 58 -13.01 -42.20 3.74
CA ASP A 58 -12.62 -40.79 3.81
C ASP A 58 -13.43 -39.88 2.89
N ARG A 59 -13.68 -38.69 3.39
CA ARG A 59 -14.39 -37.62 2.71
C ARG A 59 -13.61 -36.33 2.83
N LEU A 60 -13.35 -35.68 1.71
CA LEU A 60 -12.60 -34.43 1.65
C LEU A 60 -13.52 -33.30 1.17
N LEU A 61 -13.47 -32.15 1.83
CA LEU A 61 -14.13 -30.94 1.35
C LEU A 61 -13.21 -30.24 0.34
N ALA A 62 -13.61 -30.18 -0.92
CA ALA A 62 -12.82 -29.60 -2.00
C ALA A 62 -12.95 -28.07 -2.03
N VAL A 63 -12.14 -27.39 -1.24
CA VAL A 63 -12.09 -25.91 -1.15
C VAL A 63 -11.03 -25.29 -2.06
N SER A 64 -10.09 -26.07 -2.55
CA SER A 64 -9.04 -25.61 -3.45
C SER A 64 -9.56 -25.42 -4.87
N ALA A 65 -9.19 -24.33 -5.52
CA ALA A 65 -9.57 -24.07 -6.90
C ALA A 65 -8.97 -25.12 -7.85
N VAL A 66 -9.70 -25.46 -8.91
CA VAL A 66 -9.28 -26.53 -9.86
C VAL A 66 -8.02 -26.17 -10.65
N ASP A 67 -7.75 -24.89 -10.82
CA ASP A 67 -6.54 -24.36 -11.47
C ASP A 67 -5.33 -24.28 -10.52
N PHE A 68 -5.49 -24.70 -9.26
CA PHE A 68 -4.42 -24.84 -8.28
C PHE A 68 -4.07 -26.32 -8.05
N ASP A 69 -2.77 -26.63 -7.94
CA ASP A 69 -2.28 -28.02 -7.95
C ASP A 69 -2.74 -28.88 -6.75
N LEU A 70 -3.13 -28.27 -5.63
CA LEU A 70 -3.75 -28.99 -4.50
C LEU A 70 -5.00 -29.76 -4.92
N SER A 71 -5.76 -29.23 -5.88
CA SER A 71 -6.96 -29.88 -6.40
C SER A 71 -6.69 -31.25 -7.05
N VAL A 72 -5.47 -31.47 -7.54
CA VAL A 72 -5.06 -32.76 -8.12
C VAL A 72 -5.08 -33.85 -7.04
N TYR A 73 -4.60 -33.55 -5.84
CA TYR A 73 -4.70 -34.50 -4.71
C TYR A 73 -6.15 -34.69 -4.27
N ASP A 74 -6.94 -33.61 -4.18
CA ASP A 74 -8.35 -33.71 -3.82
C ASP A 74 -9.08 -34.70 -4.74
N LEU A 75 -8.90 -34.53 -6.06
CA LEU A 75 -9.57 -35.33 -7.06
C LEU A 75 -9.02 -36.77 -7.14
N PHE A 76 -7.71 -36.93 -7.33
CA PHE A 76 -7.13 -38.23 -7.66
C PHE A 76 -6.61 -38.98 -6.43
N GLY A 77 -6.20 -38.31 -5.39
CA GLY A 77 -5.76 -38.95 -4.16
C GLY A 77 -6.93 -39.62 -3.42
N VAL A 78 -7.98 -38.84 -3.17
CA VAL A 78 -9.12 -39.34 -2.38
C VAL A 78 -10.02 -40.27 -3.19
N LEU A 79 -10.41 -39.89 -4.42
CA LEU A 79 -11.25 -40.75 -5.27
C LEU A 79 -10.50 -42.00 -5.68
N GLY A 80 -9.17 -41.93 -5.91
CA GLY A 80 -8.33 -43.09 -6.22
C GLY A 80 -8.29 -44.13 -5.09
N ALA A 81 -8.43 -43.70 -3.84
CA ALA A 81 -8.56 -44.59 -2.67
C ALA A 81 -10.00 -45.10 -2.43
N GLY A 82 -10.95 -44.75 -3.27
CA GLY A 82 -12.37 -45.10 -3.13
C GLY A 82 -13.16 -44.15 -2.21
N GLY A 83 -12.55 -43.10 -1.71
CA GLY A 83 -13.20 -42.07 -0.88
C GLY A 83 -14.13 -41.16 -1.66
N ALA A 84 -14.64 -40.12 -1.03
CA ALA A 84 -15.60 -39.20 -1.63
C ALA A 84 -15.19 -37.72 -1.49
N LEU A 85 -15.62 -36.92 -2.45
CA LEU A 85 -15.48 -35.46 -2.41
C LEU A 85 -16.80 -34.78 -2.04
N VAL A 86 -16.75 -33.82 -1.15
CA VAL A 86 -17.81 -32.88 -0.87
C VAL A 86 -17.49 -31.60 -1.65
N LEU A 87 -18.31 -31.30 -2.66
CA LEU A 87 -18.12 -30.16 -3.53
C LEU A 87 -19.01 -29.00 -3.07
N PRO A 88 -18.45 -27.89 -2.62
CA PRO A 88 -19.23 -26.69 -2.34
C PRO A 88 -19.79 -26.12 -3.66
N THR A 89 -20.98 -25.54 -3.60
CA THR A 89 -21.53 -24.74 -4.70
C THR A 89 -20.72 -23.45 -4.87
N GLN A 90 -20.93 -22.73 -5.98
CA GLN A 90 -20.23 -21.47 -6.23
C GLN A 90 -20.43 -20.44 -5.12
N ASP A 91 -21.62 -20.38 -4.51
CA ASP A 91 -21.93 -19.50 -3.40
C ASP A 91 -21.30 -19.95 -2.08
N GLU A 92 -21.13 -21.27 -1.89
CA GLU A 92 -20.52 -21.87 -0.71
C GLU A 92 -18.98 -21.87 -0.76
N ALA A 93 -18.40 -21.81 -1.96
CA ALA A 93 -16.96 -21.98 -2.19
C ALA A 93 -16.08 -20.93 -1.48
N ARG A 94 -16.65 -19.78 -1.06
CA ARG A 94 -15.95 -18.70 -0.35
C ARG A 94 -16.59 -18.37 0.99
N ASP A 95 -17.47 -19.22 1.51
CA ASP A 95 -18.19 -19.02 2.79
C ASP A 95 -17.75 -20.05 3.81
N ALA A 96 -16.87 -19.64 4.72
CA ALA A 96 -16.33 -20.51 5.76
C ALA A 96 -17.40 -21.05 6.72
N ALA A 97 -18.51 -20.33 6.95
CA ALA A 97 -19.61 -20.84 7.77
C ALA A 97 -20.34 -22.01 7.07
N ARG A 98 -20.46 -21.94 5.73
CA ARG A 98 -20.97 -23.03 4.93
C ARG A 98 -20.04 -24.24 4.90
N TRP A 99 -18.73 -24.01 4.90
CA TRP A 99 -17.77 -25.12 5.00
C TRP A 99 -17.96 -25.92 6.29
N ILE A 100 -18.16 -25.24 7.42
CA ILE A 100 -18.43 -25.92 8.70
C ILE A 100 -19.73 -26.74 8.61
N GLU A 101 -20.80 -26.19 8.05
CA GLU A 101 -22.08 -26.91 7.83
C GLU A 101 -21.89 -28.14 6.91
N LEU A 102 -21.09 -28.02 5.85
CA LEU A 102 -20.78 -29.13 4.94
C LEU A 102 -19.93 -30.20 5.62
N ILE A 103 -18.93 -29.82 6.42
CA ILE A 103 -18.08 -30.75 7.18
C ILE A 103 -18.95 -31.58 8.13
N GLU A 104 -19.86 -30.96 8.87
CA GLU A 104 -20.75 -31.65 9.80
C GLU A 104 -21.76 -32.55 9.07
N ARG A 105 -22.45 -32.01 8.08
CA ARG A 105 -23.49 -32.72 7.31
C ARG A 105 -22.94 -33.97 6.64
N HIS A 106 -21.75 -33.86 6.03
CA HIS A 106 -21.16 -34.93 5.23
C HIS A 106 -20.09 -35.73 5.99
N ARG A 107 -19.84 -35.37 7.29
CA ARG A 107 -18.80 -36.01 8.12
C ARG A 107 -17.45 -36.06 7.42
N VAL A 108 -16.99 -34.89 6.95
CA VAL A 108 -15.68 -34.74 6.30
C VAL A 108 -14.55 -35.18 7.23
N THR A 109 -13.63 -35.98 6.70
CA THR A 109 -12.52 -36.58 7.47
C THR A 109 -11.17 -35.96 7.16
N LEU A 110 -11.02 -35.39 5.95
CA LEU A 110 -9.78 -34.78 5.47
C LEU A 110 -10.02 -33.33 5.03
N TRP A 111 -9.06 -32.48 5.38
CA TRP A 111 -8.99 -31.10 4.93
C TRP A 111 -7.68 -30.85 4.21
N ASN A 112 -7.70 -30.24 3.01
CA ASN A 112 -6.53 -29.88 2.23
C ASN A 112 -6.67 -28.46 1.69
N SER A 113 -5.82 -27.53 2.12
CA SER A 113 -5.85 -26.14 1.65
C SER A 113 -4.58 -25.35 1.95
N ALA A 114 -4.51 -24.15 1.36
CA ALA A 114 -3.62 -23.11 1.85
C ALA A 114 -3.99 -22.69 3.30
N PRO A 115 -3.00 -22.26 4.13
CA PRO A 115 -3.23 -21.87 5.52
C PRO A 115 -4.32 -20.83 5.70
N ALA A 116 -4.43 -19.86 4.80
CA ALA A 116 -5.44 -18.80 4.86
C ALA A 116 -6.88 -19.35 4.84
N LEU A 117 -7.19 -20.36 4.03
CA LEU A 117 -8.51 -20.99 4.00
C LEU A 117 -8.80 -21.76 5.29
N LEU A 118 -7.79 -22.44 5.83
CA LEU A 118 -7.90 -23.12 7.13
C LEU A 118 -8.16 -22.10 8.26
N GLU A 119 -7.47 -20.97 8.27
CA GLU A 119 -7.70 -19.91 9.24
C GLU A 119 -9.11 -19.32 9.14
N MET A 120 -9.65 -19.15 7.92
CA MET A 120 -11.03 -18.74 7.72
C MET A 120 -12.00 -19.78 8.31
N ALA A 121 -11.76 -21.09 8.10
CA ALA A 121 -12.59 -22.14 8.68
C ALA A 121 -12.52 -22.15 10.23
N LEU A 122 -11.33 -21.93 10.81
CA LEU A 122 -11.14 -21.85 12.26
C LEU A 122 -11.79 -20.61 12.88
N ALA A 123 -11.89 -19.50 12.13
CA ALA A 123 -12.53 -18.27 12.57
C ALA A 123 -14.07 -18.30 12.40
N ALA A 124 -14.60 -19.22 11.58
CA ALA A 124 -16.03 -19.30 11.32
C ALA A 124 -16.83 -19.69 12.59
N PRO A 125 -18.05 -19.17 12.79
CA PRO A 125 -18.90 -19.55 13.90
C PRO A 125 -19.30 -21.03 13.83
N GLY A 126 -19.31 -21.70 14.97
CA GLY A 126 -19.70 -23.10 15.09
C GLY A 126 -19.61 -23.53 16.56
N ALA A 127 -20.37 -24.55 16.95
CA ALA A 127 -20.35 -25.06 18.33
C ALA A 127 -18.95 -25.59 18.72
N ALA A 128 -18.59 -25.45 19.98
CA ALA A 128 -17.39 -26.11 20.51
C ALA A 128 -17.47 -27.61 20.26
N GLY A 129 -16.49 -28.19 19.56
CA GLY A 129 -16.50 -29.56 19.14
C GLY A 129 -17.21 -29.86 17.82
N ALA A 130 -17.61 -28.82 17.05
CA ALA A 130 -17.96 -28.95 15.65
C ALA A 130 -16.78 -29.53 14.86
N CYS A 131 -17.09 -30.27 13.79
CA CYS A 131 -16.08 -30.83 12.88
C CYS A 131 -15.14 -31.90 13.46
N ARG A 132 -15.53 -32.61 14.55
CA ARG A 132 -14.74 -33.71 15.12
C ARG A 132 -14.49 -34.88 14.18
N SER A 133 -15.19 -34.95 13.06
CA SER A 133 -14.95 -35.94 12.01
C SER A 133 -13.62 -35.72 11.25
N VAL A 134 -13.09 -34.46 11.24
CA VAL A 134 -11.83 -34.16 10.57
C VAL A 134 -10.68 -34.79 11.37
N ARG A 135 -10.07 -35.81 10.78
CA ARG A 135 -8.97 -36.58 11.37
C ARG A 135 -7.57 -36.09 10.97
N ALA A 136 -7.47 -35.47 9.79
CA ALA A 136 -6.20 -34.94 9.29
C ALA A 136 -6.41 -33.66 8.48
N VAL A 137 -5.47 -32.73 8.66
CA VAL A 137 -5.37 -31.47 7.92
C VAL A 137 -4.02 -31.43 7.22
N LEU A 138 -4.06 -31.17 5.91
CA LEU A 138 -2.93 -30.90 5.05
C LEU A 138 -2.90 -29.40 4.78
N ALA A 139 -1.89 -28.71 5.29
CA ALA A 139 -1.69 -27.28 5.10
C ALA A 139 -0.44 -27.02 4.26
N SER A 140 -0.57 -26.33 3.14
CA SER A 140 0.54 -26.10 2.22
C SER A 140 0.33 -24.86 1.35
N GLY A 141 1.33 -24.52 0.56
CA GLY A 141 1.23 -23.45 -0.44
C GLY A 141 1.60 -22.06 0.09
N ASP A 142 1.67 -21.86 1.40
CA ASP A 142 2.08 -20.59 2.02
C ASP A 142 2.74 -20.82 3.39
N TRP A 143 3.20 -19.73 4.03
CA TRP A 143 3.69 -19.77 5.41
C TRP A 143 2.61 -20.22 6.38
N ILE A 144 2.99 -21.12 7.27
CA ILE A 144 2.12 -21.68 8.30
C ILE A 144 2.46 -21.02 9.64
N ALA A 145 1.49 -20.34 10.25
CA ALA A 145 1.66 -19.73 11.57
C ALA A 145 1.94 -20.79 12.64
N LEU A 146 2.87 -20.49 13.55
CA LEU A 146 3.29 -21.44 14.61
C LEU A 146 2.15 -21.82 15.57
N ASP A 147 1.15 -20.96 15.76
CA ASP A 147 -0.01 -21.18 16.60
C ASP A 147 -1.14 -21.99 15.90
N LEU A 148 -1.09 -22.10 14.58
CA LEU A 148 -2.15 -22.72 13.79
C LEU A 148 -2.45 -24.19 14.18
N PRO A 149 -1.44 -25.07 14.41
CA PRO A 149 -1.70 -26.43 14.87
C PRO A 149 -2.41 -26.49 16.23
N ALA A 150 -2.08 -25.59 17.15
CA ALA A 150 -2.73 -25.53 18.47
C ALA A 150 -4.18 -25.04 18.34
N ARG A 151 -4.44 -24.02 17.55
CA ARG A 151 -5.79 -23.50 17.25
C ARG A 151 -6.66 -24.55 16.57
N LEU A 152 -6.08 -25.32 15.66
CA LEU A 152 -6.76 -26.44 15.01
C LEU A 152 -7.24 -27.48 16.05
N ARG A 153 -6.35 -27.92 16.94
CA ARG A 153 -6.68 -28.92 17.97
C ARG A 153 -7.71 -28.42 18.96
N ALA A 154 -7.63 -27.16 19.34
CA ALA A 154 -8.63 -26.53 20.19
C ALA A 154 -10.03 -26.53 19.55
N ARG A 155 -10.10 -26.40 18.23
CA ARG A 155 -11.35 -26.31 17.48
C ARG A 155 -11.92 -27.69 17.09
N TYR A 156 -11.12 -28.57 16.51
CA TYR A 156 -11.56 -29.84 15.93
C TYR A 156 -11.29 -31.05 16.84
N GLY A 157 -10.56 -30.86 17.90
CA GLY A 157 -10.21 -31.89 18.89
C GLY A 157 -8.76 -32.36 18.78
N GLY A 158 -8.23 -32.86 19.90
CA GLY A 158 -6.82 -33.22 20.03
C GLY A 158 -6.35 -34.37 19.15
N ALA A 159 -7.27 -35.17 18.59
CA ALA A 159 -6.95 -36.30 17.70
C ALA A 159 -6.74 -35.89 16.24
N CYS A 160 -7.05 -34.64 15.85
CA CYS A 160 -6.83 -34.16 14.50
C CYS A 160 -5.33 -33.97 14.22
N ALA A 161 -4.78 -34.76 13.29
CA ALA A 161 -3.38 -34.66 12.88
C ALA A 161 -3.16 -33.42 12.02
N PHE A 162 -2.04 -32.71 12.23
CA PHE A 162 -1.63 -31.56 11.42
C PHE A 162 -0.38 -31.88 10.63
N HIS A 163 -0.51 -31.79 9.30
CA HIS A 163 0.59 -32.04 8.36
C HIS A 163 0.89 -30.74 7.59
N ALA A 164 2.09 -30.24 7.79
CA ALA A 164 2.65 -29.15 6.99
C ALA A 164 3.36 -29.75 5.78
N LEU A 165 3.00 -29.29 4.59
CA LEU A 165 3.59 -29.76 3.33
C LEU A 165 4.14 -28.57 2.55
N GLY A 166 5.20 -28.82 1.81
CA GLY A 166 5.80 -27.85 0.90
C GLY A 166 6.14 -28.51 -0.42
N GLY A 167 6.48 -27.70 -1.39
CA GLY A 167 6.83 -28.15 -2.72
C GLY A 167 6.65 -27.08 -3.76
N ALA A 168 6.68 -27.50 -5.01
CA ALA A 168 6.44 -26.63 -6.16
C ALA A 168 5.55 -27.39 -7.16
N THR A 169 4.75 -26.68 -7.92
CA THR A 169 3.93 -27.27 -9.01
C THR A 169 4.80 -28.07 -9.97
N GLU A 170 6.03 -27.62 -10.20
CA GLU A 170 7.04 -28.28 -11.03
C GLU A 170 7.56 -29.60 -10.44
N ALA A 171 7.22 -29.91 -9.18
CA ALA A 171 7.66 -31.13 -8.49
C ALA A 171 6.48 -31.95 -7.91
N GLY A 172 5.31 -31.86 -8.52
CA GLY A 172 4.17 -32.74 -8.26
C GLY A 172 3.43 -32.43 -6.97
N ILE A 173 2.90 -31.23 -6.80
CA ILE A 173 2.10 -30.73 -5.68
C ILE A 173 2.97 -30.51 -4.43
N TRP A 174 3.43 -31.59 -3.81
CA TRP A 174 4.25 -31.60 -2.58
C TRP A 174 5.50 -32.43 -2.76
N SER A 175 6.55 -32.02 -2.10
CA SER A 175 7.86 -32.71 -2.14
C SER A 175 8.40 -33.02 -0.75
N ASN A 176 7.79 -32.48 0.32
CA ASN A 176 8.17 -32.70 1.70
C ASN A 176 6.96 -32.72 2.62
N LEU A 177 7.17 -33.25 3.82
CA LEU A 177 6.16 -33.34 4.87
C LEU A 177 6.79 -33.15 6.26
N GLN A 178 6.12 -32.33 7.09
CA GLN A 178 6.34 -32.23 8.52
C GLN A 178 5.03 -32.49 9.26
N THR A 179 4.95 -33.62 9.99
CA THR A 179 3.86 -33.83 10.96
C THR A 179 4.16 -33.01 12.21
N VAL A 180 3.17 -32.23 12.66
CA VAL A 180 3.35 -31.30 13.78
C VAL A 180 2.50 -31.75 14.96
N ASP A 181 3.10 -32.50 15.87
CA ASP A 181 2.45 -32.88 17.14
C ASP A 181 2.53 -31.79 18.18
N ALA A 182 3.66 -31.10 18.25
CA ALA A 182 3.90 -29.91 19.06
C ALA A 182 4.83 -28.96 18.32
N VAL A 183 4.72 -27.66 18.63
CA VAL A 183 5.64 -26.64 18.10
C VAL A 183 6.72 -26.37 19.15
N PRO A 184 7.98 -26.79 18.92
CA PRO A 184 9.08 -26.54 19.85
C PRO A 184 9.40 -25.04 19.93
N PRO A 185 9.83 -24.52 21.10
CA PRO A 185 10.12 -23.09 21.29
C PRO A 185 11.23 -22.52 20.39
N HIS A 186 12.11 -23.37 19.86
CA HIS A 186 13.21 -22.94 18.99
C HIS A 186 12.80 -22.79 17.53
N TRP A 187 11.61 -23.25 17.12
CA TRP A 187 11.11 -23.04 15.76
C TRP A 187 10.77 -21.58 15.53
N ARG A 188 11.29 -21.02 14.44
CA ARG A 188 10.93 -19.67 13.94
C ARG A 188 9.82 -19.74 12.90
N SER A 189 9.72 -20.88 12.24
CA SER A 189 8.66 -21.28 11.31
C SER A 189 8.49 -22.78 11.40
N ILE A 190 7.38 -23.32 10.92
CA ILE A 190 7.23 -24.76 10.77
C ILE A 190 8.20 -25.20 9.66
N PRO A 191 9.16 -26.12 9.95
CA PRO A 191 10.13 -26.55 8.94
C PRO A 191 9.44 -27.33 7.81
N TYR A 192 10.12 -27.46 6.67
CA TYR A 192 9.68 -28.33 5.58
C TYR A 192 9.68 -29.81 5.96
N GLY A 193 10.46 -30.18 6.97
CA GLY A 193 10.55 -31.55 7.45
C GLY A 193 11.40 -32.42 6.54
N ARG A 194 10.85 -33.52 6.04
CA ARG A 194 11.60 -34.51 5.25
C ARG A 194 11.02 -34.65 3.84
N PRO A 195 11.86 -35.02 2.85
CA PRO A 195 11.38 -35.34 1.51
C PRO A 195 10.35 -36.49 1.53
N LEU A 196 9.38 -36.41 0.64
CA LEU A 196 8.44 -37.51 0.42
C LEU A 196 9.13 -38.72 -0.25
N PRO A 197 8.62 -39.93 -0.06
CA PRO A 197 9.09 -41.12 -0.78
C PRO A 197 9.16 -40.91 -2.30
N GLY A 198 10.27 -41.33 -2.90
CA GLY A 198 10.53 -41.13 -4.33
C GLY A 198 10.97 -39.72 -4.71
N GLN A 199 11.14 -38.83 -3.76
CA GLN A 199 11.62 -37.45 -3.95
C GLN A 199 12.88 -37.18 -3.09
N ALA A 200 13.63 -36.17 -3.48
CA ALA A 200 14.86 -35.75 -2.79
C ALA A 200 15.02 -34.23 -2.83
N TYR A 201 15.75 -33.70 -1.85
CA TYR A 201 16.20 -32.33 -1.82
C TYR A 201 17.71 -32.25 -1.79
N ARG A 202 18.25 -31.20 -2.39
CA ARG A 202 19.62 -30.73 -2.18
C ARG A 202 19.58 -29.27 -1.78
N VAL A 203 20.47 -28.90 -0.87
CA VAL A 203 20.79 -27.50 -0.56
C VAL A 203 22.14 -27.21 -1.17
N VAL A 204 22.22 -26.32 -2.15
CA VAL A 204 23.47 -26.07 -2.89
C VAL A 204 23.95 -24.63 -2.76
N ASP A 205 25.29 -24.47 -2.79
CA ASP A 205 25.94 -23.16 -2.87
C ASP A 205 25.83 -22.58 -4.29
N ASP A 206 26.33 -21.34 -4.49
CA ASP A 206 26.32 -20.66 -5.78
C ASP A 206 27.13 -21.40 -6.89
N SER A 207 27.97 -22.35 -6.50
CA SER A 207 28.73 -23.23 -7.41
C SER A 207 28.03 -24.55 -7.70
N GLY A 208 26.84 -24.79 -7.12
CA GLY A 208 26.05 -26.02 -7.28
C GLY A 208 26.53 -27.20 -6.43
N ARG A 209 27.42 -26.99 -5.45
CA ARG A 209 27.91 -28.00 -4.52
C ARG A 209 26.99 -28.06 -3.29
N ASP A 210 26.84 -29.25 -2.71
CA ASP A 210 26.03 -29.42 -1.51
C ASP A 210 26.57 -28.59 -0.34
N ALA A 211 25.69 -27.82 0.28
CA ALA A 211 25.99 -27.02 1.44
C ALA A 211 26.02 -27.90 2.72
N PRO A 212 26.94 -27.64 3.68
CA PRO A 212 26.91 -28.27 4.97
C PRO A 212 25.65 -27.94 5.78
N ASP A 213 25.36 -28.75 6.80
CA ASP A 213 24.27 -28.48 7.74
C ASP A 213 24.35 -27.07 8.31
N HIS A 214 23.20 -26.46 8.53
CA HIS A 214 23.00 -25.06 8.95
C HIS A 214 23.48 -23.99 7.98
N VAL A 215 24.09 -24.33 6.84
CA VAL A 215 24.50 -23.37 5.81
C VAL A 215 23.37 -23.21 4.81
N ALA A 216 22.95 -21.96 4.61
CA ALA A 216 21.88 -21.63 3.68
C ALA A 216 22.34 -21.69 2.21
N GLY A 217 21.57 -22.40 1.38
CA GLY A 217 21.80 -22.51 -0.06
C GLY A 217 20.50 -22.49 -0.85
N GLU A 218 20.58 -22.64 -2.18
CA GLU A 218 19.41 -22.84 -3.05
C GLU A 218 18.86 -24.25 -2.88
N LEU A 219 17.54 -24.38 -2.77
CA LEU A 219 16.84 -25.65 -2.72
C LEU A 219 16.65 -26.22 -4.13
N LEU A 220 17.14 -27.42 -4.36
CA LEU A 220 16.84 -28.23 -5.53
C LEU A 220 15.92 -29.39 -5.14
N ILE A 221 14.92 -29.67 -5.98
CA ILE A 221 14.04 -30.83 -5.83
C ILE A 221 14.35 -31.83 -6.92
N GLY A 222 14.50 -33.10 -6.56
CA GLY A 222 14.74 -34.22 -7.47
C GLY A 222 13.77 -35.38 -7.24
N GLY A 223 13.80 -36.36 -8.12
CA GLY A 223 13.05 -37.61 -7.99
C GLY A 223 11.90 -37.78 -8.98
N ALA A 224 11.03 -38.75 -8.69
CA ALA A 224 10.02 -39.24 -9.62
C ALA A 224 8.87 -38.24 -9.87
N SER A 225 8.65 -37.29 -8.98
CA SER A 225 7.56 -36.31 -9.10
C SER A 225 7.89 -35.07 -9.93
N LEU A 226 9.07 -34.99 -10.56
CA LEU A 226 9.43 -33.85 -11.39
C LEU A 226 8.57 -33.78 -12.66
N ALA A 227 8.09 -32.58 -12.96
CA ALA A 227 7.40 -32.25 -14.20
C ALA A 227 8.29 -32.51 -15.42
N ARG A 228 7.68 -32.74 -16.57
CA ARG A 228 8.41 -32.85 -17.85
C ARG A 228 9.18 -31.57 -18.14
N GLY A 229 8.56 -30.42 -17.84
CA GLY A 229 9.08 -29.08 -18.07
C GLY A 229 7.94 -28.09 -18.24
N TYR A 230 8.25 -26.96 -18.86
CA TYR A 230 7.26 -25.95 -19.23
C TYR A 230 6.79 -26.16 -20.66
N ARG A 231 5.49 -26.22 -20.83
CA ARG A 231 4.85 -26.47 -22.13
C ARG A 231 5.23 -25.37 -23.13
N ASN A 232 5.71 -25.76 -24.30
CA ASN A 232 6.15 -24.89 -25.39
C ASN A 232 7.30 -23.92 -25.00
N ASP A 233 8.03 -24.16 -23.90
CA ASP A 233 9.18 -23.35 -23.49
C ASP A 233 10.37 -24.25 -23.12
N PRO A 234 11.10 -24.78 -24.13
CA PRO A 234 12.25 -25.64 -23.89
C PRO A 234 13.44 -24.87 -23.28
N VAL A 235 13.56 -23.58 -23.56
CA VAL A 235 14.67 -22.74 -23.03
C VAL A 235 14.50 -22.58 -21.51
N LEU A 236 13.33 -22.18 -21.03
CA LEU A 236 13.06 -22.08 -19.61
C LEU A 236 13.11 -23.46 -18.94
N SER A 237 12.63 -24.50 -19.61
CA SER A 237 12.70 -25.87 -19.09
C SER A 237 14.13 -26.29 -18.83
N ALA A 238 15.06 -26.07 -19.78
CA ALA A 238 16.47 -26.39 -19.61
C ALA A 238 17.17 -25.53 -18.54
N ALA A 239 16.73 -24.28 -18.36
CA ALA A 239 17.29 -23.40 -17.33
C ALA A 239 16.86 -23.80 -15.89
N ARG A 240 15.68 -24.39 -15.75
CA ARG A 240 15.12 -24.72 -14.43
C ARG A 240 15.23 -26.20 -14.07
N PHE A 241 15.17 -27.10 -15.04
CA PHE A 241 15.36 -28.52 -14.83
C PHE A 241 16.77 -28.92 -15.34
N VAL A 242 17.69 -29.05 -14.39
CA VAL A 242 19.09 -29.27 -14.66
C VAL A 242 19.47 -30.76 -14.47
N GLU A 243 20.33 -31.29 -15.34
CA GLU A 243 20.90 -32.63 -15.19
C GLU A 243 22.20 -32.56 -14.43
N SER A 244 22.46 -33.53 -13.56
CA SER A 244 23.73 -33.70 -12.84
C SER A 244 24.07 -35.19 -12.75
N ASP A 245 25.26 -35.51 -12.19
CA ASP A 245 25.68 -36.89 -11.93
C ASP A 245 24.75 -37.65 -11.01
N THR A 246 23.96 -36.92 -10.19
CA THR A 246 23.00 -37.49 -9.23
C THR A 246 21.56 -37.53 -9.77
N GLY A 247 21.36 -37.17 -11.04
CA GLY A 247 20.06 -37.17 -11.70
C GLY A 247 19.53 -35.79 -12.07
N ARG A 248 18.25 -35.75 -12.38
CA ARG A 248 17.54 -34.54 -12.78
C ARG A 248 17.00 -33.78 -11.58
N TRP A 249 17.21 -32.45 -11.56
CA TRP A 249 16.87 -31.55 -10.45
C TRP A 249 16.13 -30.32 -10.94
N TYR A 250 15.09 -29.93 -10.21
CA TYR A 250 14.39 -28.66 -10.41
C TYR A 250 14.97 -27.58 -9.49
N ARG A 251 15.42 -26.48 -10.07
CA ARG A 251 15.89 -25.27 -9.38
C ARG A 251 14.70 -24.46 -8.92
N THR A 252 14.40 -24.49 -7.62
CA THR A 252 13.20 -23.85 -7.08
C THR A 252 13.30 -22.32 -7.01
N GLY A 253 14.51 -21.78 -6.84
CA GLY A 253 14.74 -20.40 -6.45
C GLY A 253 14.44 -20.12 -4.98
N ASP A 254 14.11 -21.15 -4.20
CA ASP A 254 13.93 -21.09 -2.76
C ASP A 254 15.28 -21.24 -2.06
N ARG A 255 15.44 -20.66 -0.87
CA ARG A 255 16.58 -20.85 0.00
C ARG A 255 16.20 -21.68 1.20
N GLY A 256 17.08 -22.57 1.62
CA GLY A 256 16.89 -23.40 2.81
C GLY A 256 18.21 -23.91 3.36
N ARG A 257 18.11 -24.70 4.41
CA ARG A 257 19.25 -25.40 5.01
C ARG A 257 18.78 -26.71 5.66
N TYR A 258 19.68 -27.66 5.77
CA TYR A 258 19.47 -28.85 6.57
C TYR A 258 19.87 -28.61 8.04
N TRP A 259 19.14 -29.23 8.95
CA TRP A 259 19.57 -29.44 10.33
C TRP A 259 20.31 -30.76 10.42
N PRO A 260 21.11 -30.98 11.50
CA PRO A 260 21.89 -32.20 11.65
C PRO A 260 21.06 -33.48 11.73
N ASP A 261 19.78 -33.38 12.08
CA ASP A 261 18.85 -34.52 12.11
C ASP A 261 18.23 -34.82 10.73
N GLY A 262 18.61 -34.07 9.69
CA GLY A 262 18.08 -34.17 8.33
C GLY A 262 16.76 -33.45 8.11
N THR A 263 16.31 -32.62 9.04
CA THR A 263 15.15 -31.73 8.84
C THR A 263 15.51 -30.60 7.91
N LEU A 264 14.70 -30.37 6.89
CA LEU A 264 14.84 -29.26 5.95
C LEU A 264 14.10 -28.03 6.49
N GLU A 265 14.80 -26.91 6.59
CA GLU A 265 14.21 -25.60 6.95
C GLU A 265 14.15 -24.69 5.71
N PHE A 266 12.99 -24.12 5.46
CA PHE A 266 12.78 -23.10 4.42
C PHE A 266 13.12 -21.71 4.97
N LEU A 267 13.92 -20.95 4.24
CA LEU A 267 14.43 -19.63 4.64
C LEU A 267 13.89 -18.47 3.78
N GLY A 268 13.01 -18.77 2.83
CA GLY A 268 12.45 -17.78 1.90
C GLY A 268 12.94 -17.96 0.48
N ARG A 269 12.69 -16.97 -0.38
CA ARG A 269 13.06 -17.00 -1.79
C ARG A 269 14.29 -16.15 -2.08
N ALA A 270 15.07 -16.62 -3.06
CA ALA A 270 16.19 -15.85 -3.62
C ALA A 270 15.73 -14.84 -4.67
N ASP A 271 14.60 -15.09 -5.32
CA ASP A 271 14.01 -14.26 -6.37
C ASP A 271 12.86 -13.38 -5.81
N ARG A 272 12.20 -12.65 -6.71
CA ARG A 272 11.12 -11.71 -6.39
C ARG A 272 9.73 -12.34 -6.37
N GLN A 273 9.64 -13.64 -6.54
CA GLN A 273 8.39 -14.36 -6.41
C GLN A 273 7.96 -14.42 -4.94
N VAL A 274 6.70 -14.16 -4.69
CA VAL A 274 6.12 -14.18 -3.34
C VAL A 274 4.92 -15.11 -3.31
N LYS A 275 4.62 -15.62 -2.13
CA LYS A 275 3.35 -16.30 -1.86
C LYS A 275 2.50 -15.38 -0.99
N VAL A 276 1.28 -15.10 -1.42
CA VAL A 276 0.34 -14.25 -0.67
C VAL A 276 -1.02 -14.94 -0.69
N ARG A 277 -1.52 -15.29 0.49
CA ARG A 277 -2.81 -15.99 0.67
C ARG A 277 -2.90 -17.28 -0.16
N GLY A 278 -1.79 -18.01 -0.26
CA GLY A 278 -1.69 -19.24 -1.04
C GLY A 278 -1.48 -19.07 -2.54
N HIS A 279 -1.55 -17.85 -3.08
CA HIS A 279 -1.29 -17.58 -4.48
C HIS A 279 0.21 -17.29 -4.71
N ARG A 280 0.77 -17.93 -5.73
CA ARG A 280 2.13 -17.68 -6.21
C ARG A 280 2.10 -16.44 -7.10
N ILE A 281 2.72 -15.36 -6.66
CA ILE A 281 2.68 -14.04 -7.31
C ILE A 281 4.08 -13.64 -7.77
N GLU A 282 4.19 -13.34 -9.05
CA GLU A 282 5.37 -12.71 -9.62
C GLU A 282 5.20 -11.18 -9.59
N LEU A 283 5.92 -10.51 -8.73
CA LEU A 283 5.85 -9.05 -8.65
C LEU A 283 6.22 -8.38 -9.98
N GLY A 284 7.07 -9.04 -10.79
CA GLY A 284 7.43 -8.59 -12.14
C GLY A 284 6.26 -8.56 -13.13
N GLU A 285 5.26 -9.44 -13.00
CA GLU A 285 4.05 -9.38 -13.84
C GLU A 285 3.20 -8.15 -13.55
N ILE A 286 3.09 -7.80 -12.26
CA ILE A 286 2.39 -6.58 -11.85
C ILE A 286 3.09 -5.34 -12.39
N GLU A 287 4.43 -5.32 -12.30
CA GLU A 287 5.24 -4.23 -12.83
C GLU A 287 5.13 -4.12 -14.35
N ALA A 288 5.19 -5.24 -15.06
CA ALA A 288 5.03 -5.29 -16.51
C ALA A 288 3.64 -4.81 -16.94
N ALA A 289 2.58 -5.25 -16.26
CA ALA A 289 1.20 -4.84 -16.55
C ALA A 289 0.98 -3.34 -16.34
N LEU A 290 1.56 -2.75 -15.27
CA LEU A 290 1.52 -1.32 -15.01
C LEU A 290 2.34 -0.54 -16.04
N SER A 291 3.58 -0.96 -16.31
CA SER A 291 4.48 -0.29 -17.25
C SER A 291 4.02 -0.37 -18.72
N ALA A 292 3.15 -1.33 -19.05
CA ALA A 292 2.50 -1.39 -20.37
C ALA A 292 1.41 -0.30 -20.57
N HIS A 293 1.03 0.44 -19.51
CA HIS A 293 0.09 1.55 -19.65
C HIS A 293 0.78 2.76 -20.28
N PRO A 294 0.21 3.39 -21.34
CA PRO A 294 0.89 4.48 -22.08
C PRO A 294 1.31 5.69 -21.24
N GLN A 295 0.66 5.91 -20.10
CA GLN A 295 0.93 7.04 -19.19
C GLN A 295 1.79 6.63 -17.98
N VAL A 296 2.36 5.43 -17.96
CA VAL A 296 3.23 4.92 -16.88
C VAL A 296 4.62 4.69 -17.44
N GLU A 297 5.62 5.38 -16.91
CA GLU A 297 7.03 5.23 -17.29
C GLU A 297 7.61 3.95 -16.71
N GLY A 298 7.25 3.63 -15.49
CA GLY A 298 7.72 2.43 -14.81
C GLY A 298 6.92 2.12 -13.55
N ALA A 299 7.05 0.89 -13.07
CA ALA A 299 6.36 0.41 -11.88
C ALA A 299 7.28 -0.42 -10.96
N CYS A 300 6.95 -0.45 -9.69
CA CYS A 300 7.60 -1.27 -8.68
C CYS A 300 6.53 -1.87 -7.78
N ALA A 301 6.45 -3.19 -7.73
CA ALA A 301 5.54 -3.93 -6.85
C ALA A 301 6.29 -4.50 -5.64
N SER A 302 5.60 -4.59 -4.53
CA SER A 302 6.13 -5.12 -3.27
C SER A 302 5.04 -5.84 -2.49
N VAL A 303 5.44 -6.68 -1.54
CA VAL A 303 4.55 -7.20 -0.50
C VAL A 303 4.91 -6.53 0.81
N VAL A 304 3.92 -5.97 1.45
CA VAL A 304 4.08 -5.36 2.76
C VAL A 304 3.35 -6.22 3.78
N SER A 305 4.08 -6.62 4.81
CA SER A 305 3.56 -7.42 5.92
C SER A 305 3.03 -6.49 7.02
N GLY A 306 1.79 -6.72 7.42
CA GLY A 306 1.12 -6.13 8.57
C GLY A 306 0.39 -7.24 9.31
N ASP A 307 -0.86 -7.02 9.69
CA ASP A 307 -1.75 -8.08 10.20
C ASP A 307 -2.04 -9.16 9.14
N ALA A 308 -1.87 -8.81 7.88
CA ALA A 308 -1.87 -9.70 6.71
C ALA A 308 -0.83 -9.24 5.69
N ALA A 309 -0.47 -10.11 4.73
CA ALA A 309 0.39 -9.75 3.61
C ALA A 309 -0.43 -9.04 2.51
N HIS A 310 -0.01 -7.84 2.13
CA HIS A 310 -0.67 -7.01 1.11
C HIS A 310 0.21 -6.83 -0.13
N VAL A 311 -0.35 -7.08 -1.30
CA VAL A 311 0.29 -6.74 -2.57
C VAL A 311 0.05 -5.27 -2.86
N VAL A 312 1.12 -4.52 -3.00
CA VAL A 312 1.10 -3.07 -3.22
C VAL A 312 2.01 -2.71 -4.39
N ALA A 313 1.73 -1.61 -5.06
CA ALA A 313 2.61 -1.13 -6.11
C ALA A 313 2.71 0.39 -6.15
N ALA A 314 3.88 0.87 -6.55
CA ALA A 314 4.12 2.26 -6.93
C ALA A 314 4.42 2.35 -8.42
N PHE A 315 4.11 3.48 -9.03
CA PHE A 315 4.45 3.77 -10.43
C PHE A 315 4.88 5.23 -10.59
N VAL A 316 5.65 5.49 -11.63
CA VAL A 316 6.02 6.86 -12.07
C VAL A 316 5.25 7.14 -13.36
N PRO A 317 4.51 8.27 -13.45
CA PRO A 317 3.84 8.66 -14.68
C PRO A 317 4.85 9.13 -15.74
N VAL A 318 4.50 8.96 -17.01
CA VAL A 318 5.28 9.51 -18.13
C VAL A 318 5.22 11.04 -18.10
N ASP A 319 6.36 11.69 -18.19
CA ASP A 319 6.42 13.14 -18.39
C ASP A 319 5.84 13.50 -19.77
N VAL A 320 4.95 14.47 -19.81
CA VAL A 320 4.36 14.93 -21.05
C VAL A 320 5.39 15.80 -21.78
N ALA A 321 5.93 15.28 -22.90
CA ALA A 321 6.80 16.06 -23.75
C ALA A 321 6.07 17.26 -24.33
N LEU A 322 6.64 18.46 -24.18
CA LEU A 322 6.06 19.70 -24.66
C LEU A 322 6.66 20.17 -25.97
N ASP A 323 5.81 20.82 -26.76
CA ASP A 323 6.22 21.60 -27.93
C ASP A 323 7.12 22.76 -27.48
N PRO A 324 8.40 22.83 -27.95
CA PRO A 324 9.31 23.93 -27.61
C PRO A 324 8.80 25.33 -27.98
N ALA A 325 7.84 25.44 -28.91
CA ALA A 325 7.27 26.70 -29.37
C ALA A 325 6.37 27.40 -28.33
N LEU A 326 5.94 26.70 -27.26
CA LEU A 326 5.09 27.25 -26.19
C LEU A 326 5.87 27.96 -25.07
N ALA A 327 7.15 28.23 -25.25
CA ALA A 327 8.04 28.85 -24.28
C ALA A 327 7.86 30.39 -24.20
N GLY A 328 6.69 30.86 -23.76
CA GLY A 328 6.57 32.24 -23.32
C GLY A 328 7.42 32.51 -22.09
N ALA A 329 8.30 33.51 -22.13
CA ALA A 329 9.07 33.92 -20.96
C ALA A 329 8.09 34.43 -19.86
N LEU A 330 8.36 34.03 -18.59
CA LEU A 330 7.65 34.63 -17.45
C LEU A 330 7.84 36.13 -17.47
N ALA A 331 6.76 36.88 -17.25
CA ALA A 331 6.82 38.32 -17.15
C ALA A 331 7.75 38.72 -15.99
N TYR A 332 8.83 39.44 -16.28
CA TYR A 332 9.71 39.94 -15.23
C TYR A 332 9.06 41.13 -14.53
N ARG A 333 9.12 41.12 -13.22
CA ARG A 333 8.74 42.25 -12.35
C ARG A 333 9.91 42.56 -11.44
N PRO A 334 10.36 43.85 -11.39
CA PRO A 334 11.46 44.20 -10.48
C PRO A 334 11.02 43.91 -9.04
N ALA A 335 11.89 43.26 -8.27
CA ALA A 335 11.75 43.16 -6.84
C ALA A 335 11.96 44.56 -6.26
N ALA A 336 11.16 44.99 -5.29
CA ALA A 336 11.63 46.01 -4.37
C ALA A 336 12.96 45.55 -3.75
N ASP A 337 13.91 46.42 -3.45
CA ASP A 337 15.22 46.07 -2.89
C ASP A 337 15.11 45.50 -1.47
N THR A 338 14.39 44.35 -1.41
CA THR A 338 14.04 43.69 -0.14
C THR A 338 15.21 42.93 0.46
N VAL A 339 16.23 42.61 -0.37
CA VAL A 339 17.39 41.83 0.09
C VAL A 339 18.23 42.63 1.10
N GLN A 340 18.46 43.92 0.81
CA GLN A 340 19.16 44.79 1.74
C GLN A 340 18.35 45.02 3.03
N ALA A 341 17.03 45.18 2.89
CA ALA A 341 16.11 45.28 4.03
C ALA A 341 16.14 44.03 4.90
N GLN A 342 16.06 42.84 4.28
CA GLN A 342 16.20 41.54 4.98
C GLN A 342 17.55 41.43 5.71
N ALA A 343 18.64 41.82 5.06
CA ALA A 343 19.97 41.78 5.66
C ALA A 343 20.07 42.73 6.89
N ALA A 344 19.49 43.92 6.82
CA ALA A 344 19.43 44.85 7.93
C ALA A 344 18.63 44.33 9.13
N VAL A 345 17.45 43.77 8.86
CA VAL A 345 16.61 43.13 9.89
C VAL A 345 17.29 41.89 10.49
N THR A 346 17.86 41.01 9.68
CA THR A 346 18.61 39.83 10.15
C THR A 346 19.74 40.25 11.08
N ARG A 347 20.52 41.25 10.69
CA ARG A 347 21.62 41.82 11.52
C ARG A 347 21.07 42.30 12.83
N ALA A 348 20.01 43.09 12.83
CA ALA A 348 19.41 43.65 14.03
C ALA A 348 18.89 42.56 14.99
N VAL A 349 18.31 41.50 14.49
CA VAL A 349 17.85 40.36 15.29
C VAL A 349 19.05 39.59 15.88
N LEU A 350 20.05 39.23 15.05
CA LEU A 350 21.23 38.50 15.51
C LEU A 350 22.03 39.30 16.55
N SER A 351 22.22 40.61 16.34
CA SER A 351 22.87 41.46 17.33
C SER A 351 22.14 41.43 18.68
N ARG A 352 20.79 41.56 18.69
CA ARG A 352 19.99 41.46 19.92
C ARG A 352 20.13 40.11 20.63
N VAL A 353 20.26 39.02 19.89
CA VAL A 353 20.48 37.68 20.46
C VAL A 353 21.87 37.60 21.10
N LEU A 354 22.89 38.07 20.40
CA LEU A 354 24.28 38.00 20.83
C LEU A 354 24.60 38.96 22.03
N ASP A 355 24.06 40.17 21.95
CA ASP A 355 24.23 41.20 23.02
C ASP A 355 23.44 40.82 24.29
N GLY A 356 22.40 40.03 24.16
CA GLY A 356 21.58 39.50 25.26
C GLY A 356 22.23 38.36 26.06
N GLY A 357 23.50 38.03 25.81
CA GLY A 357 24.27 37.05 26.59
C GLY A 357 23.93 35.59 26.33
N ALA A 358 23.21 35.27 25.24
CA ALA A 358 22.89 33.92 24.87
C ALA A 358 24.15 33.04 24.63
N ARG A 359 24.19 31.84 25.18
CA ARG A 359 25.27 30.86 25.00
C ARG A 359 25.12 30.11 23.68
N VAL A 360 25.37 30.81 22.58
CA VAL A 360 25.27 30.25 21.24
C VAL A 360 26.31 29.15 21.02
N PRO A 361 25.96 27.96 20.54
CA PRO A 361 26.90 26.87 20.21
C PRO A 361 27.99 27.38 19.24
N ALA A 362 29.24 26.97 19.46
CA ALA A 362 30.39 27.48 18.72
C ALA A 362 30.25 27.39 17.18
N PRO A 363 29.73 26.32 16.59
CA PRO A 363 29.54 26.25 15.13
C PRO A 363 28.51 27.25 14.62
N VAL A 364 27.43 27.45 15.37
CA VAL A 364 26.35 28.40 15.02
C VAL A 364 26.88 29.83 15.16
N ARG A 365 27.62 30.10 16.23
CA ARG A 365 28.27 31.41 16.47
C ARG A 365 29.21 31.74 15.34
N ALA A 366 30.11 30.83 14.95
CA ALA A 366 31.05 31.04 13.86
C ALA A 366 30.36 31.35 12.53
N ARG A 367 29.25 30.67 12.26
CA ARG A 367 28.44 30.91 11.06
C ARG A 367 27.80 32.30 11.09
N TRP A 368 27.21 32.70 12.20
CA TRP A 368 26.60 34.01 12.35
C TRP A 368 27.64 35.15 12.29
N ASP A 369 28.78 35.01 12.94
CA ASP A 369 29.87 35.99 12.88
C ASP A 369 30.41 36.15 11.45
N ALA A 370 30.57 35.03 10.72
CA ALA A 370 30.97 35.05 9.30
C ALA A 370 29.91 35.73 8.41
N TRP A 371 28.61 35.51 8.70
CA TRP A 371 27.52 36.16 7.98
C TRP A 371 27.48 37.68 8.29
N LEU A 372 27.56 38.06 9.57
CA LEU A 372 27.59 39.47 10.01
C LEU A 372 28.77 40.23 9.38
N ALA A 373 29.92 39.62 9.31
CA ALA A 373 31.12 40.23 8.69
C ALA A 373 30.91 40.48 7.18
N ARG A 374 30.27 39.54 6.46
CA ARG A 374 29.93 39.70 5.02
C ARG A 374 28.82 40.72 4.79
N ALA A 375 27.84 40.78 5.68
CA ALA A 375 26.69 41.68 5.57
C ALA A 375 27.00 43.15 5.93
N SER A 376 28.18 43.43 6.42
CA SER A 376 28.65 44.80 6.80
C SER A 376 29.15 45.60 5.59
N GLN A 377 28.52 45.52 4.42
CA GLN A 377 28.90 46.29 3.22
C GLN A 377 28.43 47.76 3.29
N PRO A 378 29.10 48.69 2.55
CA PRO A 378 28.94 50.17 2.74
C PRO A 378 27.60 50.76 2.26
N HIS A 379 26.61 49.93 1.81
CA HIS A 379 25.31 50.39 1.36
C HIS A 379 24.15 49.85 2.21
N ALA A 380 24.38 49.60 3.52
CA ALA A 380 23.35 49.15 4.42
C ALA A 380 22.26 50.23 4.60
N ILE A 381 21.02 49.93 4.29
CA ILE A 381 19.89 50.80 4.60
C ILE A 381 19.66 50.90 6.11
N ALA A 382 19.12 52.01 6.56
CA ALA A 382 18.75 52.20 7.96
C ALA A 382 17.69 51.15 8.38
N LEU A 383 17.74 50.70 9.63
CA LEU A 383 16.85 49.68 10.16
C LEU A 383 15.36 50.09 10.04
N GLU A 384 15.04 51.34 10.29
CA GLU A 384 13.68 51.90 10.17
C GLU A 384 13.16 51.76 8.75
N ALA A 385 13.93 52.16 7.74
CA ALA A 385 13.59 52.02 6.34
C ALA A 385 13.50 50.55 5.92
N ALA A 386 14.31 49.66 6.52
CA ALA A 386 14.25 48.23 6.27
C ALA A 386 12.97 47.59 6.84
N LEU A 387 12.53 48.02 8.01
CA LEU A 387 11.28 47.56 8.63
C LEU A 387 10.07 47.99 7.79
N GLU A 388 10.09 49.26 7.34
CA GLU A 388 9.05 49.77 6.46
C GLU A 388 8.99 49.01 5.12
N ALA A 389 10.16 48.78 4.49
CA ALA A 389 10.22 48.04 3.20
C ALA A 389 9.76 46.60 3.30
N LEU A 390 9.82 45.97 4.48
CA LEU A 390 9.36 44.60 4.73
C LEU A 390 7.99 44.54 5.39
N ASP A 391 7.36 45.68 5.69
CA ASP A 391 6.12 45.75 6.48
C ASP A 391 6.26 44.99 7.82
N TRP A 392 7.40 45.23 8.52
CA TRP A 392 7.72 44.58 9.79
C TRP A 392 7.59 45.56 10.96
N PRO A 393 6.64 45.36 11.86
CA PRO A 393 6.57 46.18 13.07
C PRO A 393 7.79 45.93 13.99
N ALA A 394 8.26 46.93 14.66
CA ALA A 394 9.41 46.81 15.57
C ALA A 394 9.24 45.71 16.64
N ALA A 395 8.02 45.52 17.14
CA ALA A 395 7.68 44.45 18.09
C ALA A 395 8.00 43.03 17.54
N ARG A 396 7.95 42.83 16.23
CA ARG A 396 8.29 41.55 15.59
C ARG A 396 9.80 41.27 15.71
N LEU A 397 10.66 42.26 15.65
CA LEU A 397 12.09 42.13 15.87
C LEU A 397 12.41 41.53 17.25
N ASP A 398 11.77 42.07 18.27
CA ASP A 398 12.01 41.67 19.66
C ASP A 398 11.43 40.26 19.92
N ALA A 399 10.29 39.96 19.37
CA ALA A 399 9.70 38.62 19.39
C ALA A 399 10.60 37.58 18.70
N CYS A 400 11.15 37.91 17.52
CA CYS A 400 12.12 37.06 16.82
C CYS A 400 13.39 36.83 17.65
N ALA A 401 13.94 37.89 18.23
CA ALA A 401 15.15 37.76 19.06
C ALA A 401 14.89 36.92 20.33
N ALA A 402 13.71 37.06 20.96
CA ALA A 402 13.33 36.26 22.12
C ALA A 402 13.18 34.80 21.80
N ALA A 403 12.50 34.47 20.69
CA ALA A 403 12.29 33.10 20.26
C ALA A 403 13.59 32.41 19.81
N LEU A 404 14.50 33.15 19.16
CA LEU A 404 15.82 32.63 18.82
C LEU A 404 16.68 32.39 20.08
N ARG A 405 16.61 33.23 21.10
CA ARG A 405 17.27 32.96 22.39
C ARG A 405 16.76 31.68 23.02
N ALA A 406 15.43 31.47 23.07
CA ALA A 406 14.86 30.27 23.60
C ALA A 406 15.30 28.99 22.80
N LEU A 407 15.43 29.10 21.47
CA LEU A 407 15.93 28.01 20.62
C LEU A 407 17.44 27.75 20.89
N VAL A 408 18.24 28.74 21.15
CA VAL A 408 19.66 28.60 21.52
C VAL A 408 19.79 27.89 22.86
N ASP A 409 18.94 28.24 23.84
CA ASP A 409 18.99 27.69 25.20
C ASP A 409 18.45 26.24 25.25
N ASP A 410 17.46 25.89 24.44
CA ASP A 410 16.87 24.53 24.32
C ASP A 410 16.60 24.19 22.88
N PRO A 411 17.60 23.76 22.09
CA PRO A 411 17.42 23.41 20.66
C PRO A 411 16.43 22.30 20.42
N HIS A 412 16.40 21.27 21.28
CA HIS A 412 15.55 20.11 21.09
C HIS A 412 14.08 20.35 21.44
N GLY A 413 13.83 21.07 22.54
CA GLY A 413 12.46 21.37 22.97
C GLY A 413 11.81 22.49 22.19
N CYS A 414 12.61 23.46 21.69
CA CYS A 414 12.11 24.65 21.00
C CYS A 414 12.10 24.55 19.48
N ALA A 415 12.90 23.65 18.85
CA ALA A 415 12.93 23.48 17.40
C ALA A 415 11.54 23.19 16.79
N PRO A 416 10.72 22.28 17.33
CA PRO A 416 9.37 22.06 16.82
C PRO A 416 8.49 23.31 16.89
N ARG A 417 8.63 24.11 17.97
CA ARG A 417 7.86 25.35 18.15
C ARG A 417 8.26 26.42 17.15
N VAL A 418 9.54 26.54 16.83
CA VAL A 418 10.03 27.50 15.83
C VAL A 418 9.59 27.10 14.43
N LEU A 419 9.60 25.80 14.10
CA LEU A 419 9.10 25.30 12.81
C LEU A 419 7.60 25.54 12.62
N LEU A 420 6.85 25.64 13.72
CA LEU A 420 5.41 25.90 13.73
C LEU A 420 5.08 27.38 14.00
N ASP A 421 6.09 28.22 14.29
CA ASP A 421 5.89 29.64 14.63
C ASP A 421 5.44 30.44 13.41
N ALA A 422 4.35 31.19 13.55
CA ALA A 422 3.76 31.98 12.48
C ALA A 422 4.64 33.15 12.00
N GLN A 423 5.73 33.45 12.69
CA GLN A 423 6.62 34.58 12.37
C GLN A 423 8.05 34.16 12.04
N LEU A 424 8.52 33.02 12.59
CA LEU A 424 9.91 32.57 12.50
C LEU A 424 10.12 31.34 11.62
N ALA A 425 9.09 30.53 11.36
CA ALA A 425 9.28 29.39 10.49
C ALA A 425 9.78 29.85 9.11
N PRO A 426 10.65 29.08 8.45
CA PRO A 426 11.24 29.48 7.17
C PRO A 426 10.20 29.91 6.12
N GLN A 427 9.06 29.23 6.06
CA GLN A 427 7.96 29.57 5.14
C GLN A 427 7.23 30.85 5.55
N ALA A 428 7.10 31.13 6.88
CA ALA A 428 6.53 32.40 7.35
C ALA A 428 7.41 33.59 6.97
N LEU A 429 8.71 33.41 7.08
CA LEU A 429 9.66 34.40 6.65
C LEU A 429 9.55 34.65 5.13
N ALA A 430 9.44 33.59 4.32
CA ALA A 430 9.27 33.72 2.88
C ALA A 430 7.91 34.34 2.50
N SER A 431 6.80 33.89 3.12
CA SER A 431 5.45 34.39 2.83
C SER A 431 5.21 35.83 3.24
N GLY A 432 5.96 36.31 4.24
CA GLY A 432 5.88 37.70 4.71
C GLY A 432 6.68 38.70 3.85
N LEU A 433 7.40 38.23 2.83
CA LEU A 433 8.07 39.13 1.89
C LEU A 433 7.04 39.77 0.93
N PRO A 434 7.27 41.00 0.45
CA PRO A 434 6.33 41.68 -0.44
C PRO A 434 5.90 40.84 -1.68
N ASP A 435 6.85 40.13 -2.30
CA ASP A 435 6.55 39.23 -3.43
C ASP A 435 5.77 37.99 -2.98
N GLY A 436 6.05 37.44 -1.79
CA GLY A 436 5.30 36.35 -1.20
C GLY A 436 3.84 36.75 -0.90
N VAL A 437 3.65 37.91 -0.27
CA VAL A 437 2.31 38.49 0.00
C VAL A 437 1.54 38.70 -1.31
N ARG A 438 2.21 39.22 -2.34
CA ARG A 438 1.62 39.39 -3.66
C ARG A 438 1.18 38.05 -4.27
N ALA A 439 2.05 37.04 -4.26
CA ALA A 439 1.74 35.72 -4.78
C ALA A 439 0.52 35.10 -4.09
N ILE A 440 0.47 35.16 -2.76
CA ILE A 440 -0.67 34.67 -1.96
C ILE A 440 -1.94 35.43 -2.33
N GLY A 441 -1.87 36.77 -2.46
CA GLY A 441 -2.99 37.59 -2.88
C GLY A 441 -3.56 37.20 -4.25
N GLN A 442 -2.68 36.92 -5.22
CA GLN A 442 -3.07 36.45 -6.56
C GLN A 442 -3.67 35.05 -6.57
N ILE A 443 -3.04 34.10 -5.84
CA ILE A 443 -3.60 32.76 -5.65
C ILE A 443 -4.98 32.86 -5.03
N GLY A 444 -5.14 33.66 -3.99
CA GLY A 444 -6.43 33.90 -3.32
C GLY A 444 -7.50 34.50 -4.24
N ALA A 445 -7.13 35.43 -5.11
CA ALA A 445 -8.03 36.02 -6.09
C ALA A 445 -8.48 34.98 -7.15
N ALA A 446 -7.52 34.18 -7.65
CA ALA A 446 -7.82 33.13 -8.61
C ALA A 446 -8.73 32.05 -8.03
N LEU A 447 -8.50 31.62 -6.78
CA LEU A 447 -9.35 30.65 -6.09
C LEU A 447 -10.77 31.17 -5.88
N ARG A 448 -10.95 32.46 -5.52
CA ARG A 448 -12.29 33.09 -5.46
C ARG A 448 -12.99 33.06 -6.81
N THR A 449 -12.29 33.45 -7.86
CA THR A 449 -12.85 33.41 -9.23
C THR A 449 -13.26 31.98 -9.61
N LEU A 450 -12.46 30.97 -9.28
CA LEU A 450 -12.82 29.59 -9.51
C LEU A 450 -14.05 29.16 -8.71
N ALA A 451 -14.15 29.55 -7.44
CA ALA A 451 -15.31 29.23 -6.60
C ALA A 451 -16.58 29.92 -7.11
N ASP A 452 -16.49 31.17 -7.61
CA ASP A 452 -17.62 31.90 -8.13
C ASP A 452 -18.08 31.37 -9.51
N ALA A 453 -17.14 30.80 -10.29
CA ALA A 453 -17.42 30.21 -11.60
C ALA A 453 -18.04 28.81 -11.53
N HIS A 454 -17.90 28.11 -10.41
CA HIS A 454 -18.35 26.73 -10.26
C HIS A 454 -19.61 26.63 -9.38
N ALA A 455 -20.65 25.96 -9.87
CA ALA A 455 -21.88 25.68 -9.09
C ALA A 455 -21.64 24.56 -8.03
N ARG A 456 -20.47 23.90 -8.02
CA ARG A 456 -20.08 22.82 -7.11
C ARG A 456 -18.90 23.22 -6.25
N VAL A 457 -18.70 22.49 -5.17
CA VAL A 457 -17.52 22.64 -4.30
C VAL A 457 -16.23 22.44 -5.12
N VAL A 458 -15.31 23.40 -5.02
CA VAL A 458 -13.99 23.36 -5.68
C VAL A 458 -13.03 22.50 -4.83
N ARG A 459 -12.45 21.47 -5.43
CA ARG A 459 -11.50 20.56 -4.77
C ARG A 459 -10.10 21.12 -4.91
N VAL A 460 -9.46 21.43 -3.79
CA VAL A 460 -8.13 22.03 -3.75
C VAL A 460 -7.15 21.11 -3.02
N ALA A 461 -6.04 20.78 -3.68
CA ALA A 461 -4.90 20.12 -3.06
C ALA A 461 -3.85 21.16 -2.67
N VAL A 462 -3.32 21.08 -1.46
CA VAL A 462 -2.18 21.86 -1.00
C VAL A 462 -1.02 20.94 -0.81
N LEU A 463 0.03 21.10 -1.63
CA LEU A 463 1.28 20.34 -1.52
C LEU A 463 2.20 21.01 -0.52
N ASP A 464 2.89 20.15 0.26
CA ASP A 464 3.83 20.61 1.30
C ASP A 464 3.15 21.57 2.27
N ALA A 465 2.10 21.07 2.92
CA ALA A 465 1.26 21.82 3.87
C ALA A 465 2.00 22.26 5.15
N ARG A 466 3.33 22.18 5.19
CA ARG A 466 4.21 22.82 6.22
C ARG A 466 3.74 24.21 6.58
N ALA A 467 2.97 24.74 5.71
CA ALA A 467 2.43 26.06 5.76
C ALA A 467 1.06 26.11 6.43
N GLY A 468 0.92 25.71 7.67
CA GLY A 468 -0.07 26.35 8.54
C GLY A 468 -0.02 27.88 8.43
N GLN A 469 1.02 28.37 7.87
CA GLN A 469 1.37 29.77 7.62
C GLN A 469 0.85 30.35 6.31
N LEU A 470 0.62 29.55 5.27
CA LEU A 470 -0.17 29.97 4.10
C LEU A 470 -1.53 30.56 4.53
N PHE A 471 -2.10 30.02 5.60
CA PHE A 471 -3.38 30.45 6.14
C PHE A 471 -3.27 31.70 7.02
N ALA A 472 -2.12 31.96 7.62
CA ALA A 472 -1.92 33.16 8.43
C ALA A 472 -1.88 34.45 7.58
N HIS A 473 -1.46 34.36 6.30
CA HIS A 473 -1.20 35.49 5.42
C HIS A 473 -2.20 35.67 4.28
N GLY A 474 -3.36 35.03 4.29
CA GLY A 474 -4.38 35.32 3.27
C GLY A 474 -5.13 34.17 2.66
N LEU A 475 -4.66 32.92 2.85
CA LEU A 475 -5.46 31.77 2.40
C LEU A 475 -6.51 31.32 3.43
N ARG A 476 -6.85 32.16 4.43
CA ARG A 476 -8.03 31.99 5.28
C ARG A 476 -9.33 31.83 4.48
N LEU A 477 -9.35 32.31 3.24
CA LEU A 477 -10.47 32.08 2.32
C LEU A 477 -10.72 30.60 2.05
N LEU A 478 -9.74 29.71 2.21
CA LEU A 478 -9.90 28.27 2.04
C LEU A 478 -10.64 27.62 3.22
N ASP A 479 -10.80 28.30 4.35
CA ASP A 479 -11.73 27.91 5.43
C ASP A 479 -13.19 28.31 5.09
N ASP A 480 -13.60 28.06 3.85
CA ASP A 480 -14.92 28.32 3.29
C ASP A 480 -15.50 27.02 2.76
N PRO A 481 -16.76 26.67 3.09
CA PRO A 481 -17.40 25.42 2.64
C PRO A 481 -17.51 25.27 1.12
N ARG A 482 -17.24 26.31 0.34
CA ARG A 482 -17.12 26.23 -1.13
C ARG A 482 -15.87 25.48 -1.59
N PHE A 483 -14.92 25.23 -0.70
CA PHE A 483 -13.71 24.46 -0.99
C PHE A 483 -13.67 23.15 -0.23
N ALA A 484 -13.35 22.07 -0.92
CA ALA A 484 -12.96 20.79 -0.32
C ALA A 484 -11.43 20.69 -0.37
N LEU A 485 -10.80 20.84 0.79
CA LEU A 485 -9.34 20.83 0.90
C LEU A 485 -8.79 19.47 1.18
N THR A 486 -7.66 19.17 0.55
CA THR A 486 -6.79 18.06 0.94
C THR A 486 -5.37 18.59 1.13
N LEU A 487 -4.81 18.38 2.30
CA LEU A 487 -3.46 18.79 2.66
C LEU A 487 -2.51 17.61 2.52
N PHE A 488 -1.42 17.79 1.80
CA PHE A 488 -0.37 16.79 1.58
C PHE A 488 0.94 17.28 2.20
N ASP A 489 1.58 16.47 3.04
CA ASP A 489 2.90 16.74 3.60
C ASP A 489 3.63 15.43 3.94
N ALA A 490 4.96 15.48 4.01
CA ALA A 490 5.75 14.34 4.47
C ALA A 490 5.62 14.11 5.99
N SER A 491 5.26 15.15 6.75
CA SER A 491 5.18 15.13 8.22
C SER A 491 3.75 15.09 8.73
N PRO A 492 3.33 13.99 9.40
CA PRO A 492 2.02 13.92 10.04
C PRO A 492 1.82 14.98 11.13
N GLY A 493 2.91 15.41 11.77
CA GLY A 493 2.88 16.47 12.80
C GLY A 493 2.48 17.83 12.21
N LEU A 494 3.08 18.19 11.07
CA LEU A 494 2.76 19.44 10.36
C LEU A 494 1.34 19.45 9.79
N LEU A 495 0.85 18.28 9.33
CA LEU A 495 -0.53 18.14 8.88
C LEU A 495 -1.52 18.38 10.02
N ARG A 496 -1.29 17.83 11.22
CA ARG A 496 -2.13 18.08 12.40
C ARG A 496 -2.13 19.56 12.83
N ASP A 497 -0.97 20.21 12.82
CA ASP A 497 -0.89 21.64 13.10
C ASP A 497 -1.71 22.44 12.06
N ALA A 498 -1.50 22.17 10.78
CA ALA A 498 -2.27 22.80 9.71
C ALA A 498 -3.78 22.63 9.89
N GLN A 499 -4.23 21.41 10.22
CA GLN A 499 -5.65 21.11 10.44
C GLN A 499 -6.23 21.93 11.60
N SER A 500 -5.48 22.11 12.69
CA SER A 500 -5.93 22.86 13.87
C SER A 500 -6.28 24.34 13.59
N ARG A 501 -5.84 24.84 12.45
CA ARG A 501 -6.04 26.25 12.02
C ARG A 501 -7.33 26.48 11.25
N PHE A 502 -8.05 25.41 10.89
CA PHE A 502 -9.35 25.50 10.23
C PHE A 502 -10.46 25.48 11.27
N ALA A 503 -11.33 26.50 11.23
CA ALA A 503 -12.43 26.64 12.17
C ALA A 503 -13.80 26.28 11.55
N ARG A 504 -13.95 26.43 10.22
CA ARG A 504 -15.21 26.29 9.49
C ARG A 504 -15.26 25.05 8.59
N THR A 505 -14.10 24.53 8.22
CA THR A 505 -13.96 23.36 7.36
C THR A 505 -13.06 22.32 8.04
N SER A 506 -13.18 21.08 7.62
CA SER A 506 -12.32 19.99 8.10
C SER A 506 -11.54 19.43 6.91
N PRO A 507 -10.32 19.95 6.64
CA PRO A 507 -9.53 19.47 5.52
C PRO A 507 -9.14 18.01 5.69
N ALA A 508 -9.16 17.27 4.59
CA ALA A 508 -8.57 15.96 4.52
C ALA A 508 -7.05 16.08 4.63
N MET A 509 -6.42 15.21 5.42
CA MET A 509 -4.96 15.18 5.59
C MET A 509 -4.39 13.90 5.00
N HIS A 510 -3.26 14.04 4.32
CA HIS A 510 -2.58 12.88 3.80
C HIS A 510 -1.07 13.02 3.92
N ALA A 511 -0.46 12.11 4.69
CA ALA A 511 0.98 12.01 4.77
C ALA A 511 1.53 11.39 3.46
N MET A 512 2.54 12.04 2.90
CA MET A 512 3.26 11.57 1.70
C MET A 512 4.72 11.27 2.05
N PRO A 513 5.03 10.21 2.79
CA PRO A 513 6.41 9.86 3.05
C PRO A 513 7.11 9.60 1.71
N ASP A 514 8.29 10.15 1.54
CA ASP A 514 9.12 10.06 0.33
C ASP A 514 8.41 10.50 -0.98
N GLY A 515 7.40 11.38 -0.86
CA GLY A 515 6.66 11.92 -2.00
C GLY A 515 5.65 10.96 -2.64
N LEU A 516 5.36 9.81 -2.04
CA LEU A 516 4.39 8.83 -2.56
C LEU A 516 2.95 9.33 -2.42
N LEU A 517 2.28 9.47 -3.55
CA LEU A 517 0.88 9.91 -3.65
C LEU A 517 -0.03 8.70 -3.90
N PRO A 518 -1.05 8.44 -3.04
CA PRO A 518 -2.04 7.39 -3.32
C PRO A 518 -2.78 7.64 -4.62
N ALA A 519 -2.87 6.61 -5.46
CA ALA A 519 -3.48 6.72 -6.80
C ALA A 519 -4.94 7.16 -6.78
N ARG A 520 -5.65 6.98 -5.65
CA ARG A 520 -7.04 7.48 -5.50
C ARG A 520 -7.18 8.99 -5.66
N TYR A 521 -6.11 9.75 -5.49
CA TYR A 521 -6.11 11.21 -5.65
C TYR A 521 -5.79 11.67 -7.07
N LEU A 522 -5.40 10.77 -7.97
CA LEU A 522 -5.04 11.08 -9.35
C LEU A 522 -6.22 11.69 -10.12
N GLY A 523 -6.00 12.83 -10.74
CA GLY A 523 -6.98 13.52 -11.54
C GLY A 523 -8.21 14.01 -10.78
N GLN A 524 -8.11 14.20 -9.45
CA GLN A 524 -9.26 14.51 -8.61
C GLN A 524 -9.46 15.99 -8.31
N PHE A 525 -8.44 16.82 -8.45
CA PHE A 525 -8.46 18.20 -7.96
C PHE A 525 -8.66 19.22 -9.08
N ASP A 526 -9.47 20.24 -8.80
CA ASP A 526 -9.69 21.38 -9.68
C ASP A 526 -8.55 22.38 -9.57
N CYS A 527 -7.86 22.38 -8.43
CA CYS A 527 -6.73 23.26 -8.18
C CYS A 527 -5.68 22.58 -7.30
N VAL A 528 -4.41 22.84 -7.60
CA VAL A 528 -3.25 22.46 -6.77
C VAL A 528 -2.48 23.71 -6.42
N VAL A 529 -2.13 23.86 -5.14
CA VAL A 529 -1.33 24.98 -4.61
C VAL A 529 -0.06 24.43 -3.96
N SER A 530 1.11 24.98 -4.33
CA SER A 530 2.38 24.78 -3.63
C SER A 530 3.02 26.13 -3.39
N PHE A 531 3.50 26.39 -2.16
CA PHE A 531 4.06 27.67 -1.78
C PHE A 531 5.36 27.51 -0.98
N ALA A 532 6.44 28.14 -1.46
CA ALA A 532 7.75 28.18 -0.84
C ALA A 532 8.27 26.77 -0.44
N ALA A 533 8.07 25.79 -1.31
CA ALA A 533 8.34 24.39 -1.01
C ALA A 533 9.08 23.64 -2.14
N ALA A 534 9.01 24.08 -3.39
CA ALA A 534 9.68 23.40 -4.50
C ALA A 534 11.20 23.36 -4.33
N HIS A 535 11.80 24.41 -3.79
CA HIS A 535 13.25 24.49 -3.48
C HIS A 535 13.68 23.53 -2.35
N LEU A 536 12.75 22.96 -1.60
CA LEU A 536 13.03 21.98 -0.53
C LEU A 536 13.12 20.55 -1.08
N ARG A 537 12.67 20.33 -2.32
CA ARG A 537 12.72 19.04 -2.98
C ARG A 537 14.07 18.84 -3.64
N ASP A 538 14.46 17.59 -3.80
CA ASP A 538 15.67 17.26 -4.54
C ASP A 538 15.63 17.70 -6.00
N ASP A 539 14.43 17.71 -6.59
CA ASP A 539 14.16 18.20 -7.94
C ASP A 539 12.84 19.02 -7.93
N PRO A 540 12.84 20.29 -8.32
CA PRO A 540 11.63 21.11 -8.39
C PRO A 540 10.61 20.59 -9.39
N LEU A 541 11.05 19.78 -10.37
CA LEU A 541 10.19 19.08 -11.31
C LEU A 541 9.20 18.16 -10.59
N ASP A 542 9.57 17.59 -9.44
CA ASP A 542 8.70 16.71 -8.64
C ASP A 542 7.43 17.43 -8.14
N THR A 543 7.51 18.73 -7.85
CA THR A 543 6.33 19.53 -7.48
C THR A 543 5.33 19.59 -8.63
N PHE A 544 5.82 19.82 -9.87
CA PHE A 544 4.95 19.88 -11.04
C PHE A 544 4.44 18.50 -11.47
N ARG A 545 5.24 17.44 -11.33
CA ARG A 545 4.81 16.05 -11.55
C ARG A 545 3.66 15.66 -10.61
N LEU A 546 3.78 16.00 -9.33
CA LEU A 546 2.71 15.77 -8.36
C LEU A 546 1.47 16.62 -8.66
N ALA A 547 1.66 17.88 -9.02
CA ALA A 547 0.55 18.74 -9.41
C ALA A 547 -0.17 18.20 -10.66
N ALA A 548 0.57 17.77 -11.68
CA ALA A 548 0.01 17.17 -12.89
C ALA A 548 -0.75 15.87 -12.58
N ALA A 549 -0.22 15.03 -11.70
CA ALA A 549 -0.86 13.79 -11.28
C ALA A 549 -2.20 14.05 -10.53
N LEU A 550 -2.24 15.08 -9.70
CA LEU A 550 -3.42 15.41 -8.88
C LEU A 550 -4.55 16.09 -9.66
N LEU A 551 -4.21 16.90 -10.66
CA LEU A 551 -5.18 17.75 -11.33
C LEU A 551 -6.14 16.97 -12.23
N ALA A 552 -7.39 17.35 -12.15
CA ALA A 552 -8.41 17.00 -13.14
C ALA A 552 -8.11 17.70 -14.49
N ARG A 553 -8.76 17.24 -15.55
CA ARG A 553 -8.68 17.92 -16.86
C ARG A 553 -9.06 19.41 -16.70
N ASP A 554 -8.27 20.27 -17.31
CA ASP A 554 -8.41 21.72 -17.23
C ASP A 554 -8.24 22.34 -15.82
N GLY A 555 -7.72 21.57 -14.85
CA GLY A 555 -7.42 22.05 -13.50
C GLY A 555 -6.25 23.05 -13.48
N HIS A 556 -6.16 23.81 -12.41
CA HIS A 556 -5.19 24.91 -12.26
C HIS A 556 -4.11 24.58 -11.23
N ALA A 557 -2.85 24.81 -11.58
CA ALA A 557 -1.71 24.76 -10.67
C ALA A 557 -1.22 26.16 -10.32
N PHE A 558 -0.99 26.41 -9.05
CA PHE A 558 -0.32 27.60 -8.54
C PHE A 558 0.90 27.17 -7.75
N VAL A 559 2.08 27.37 -8.32
CA VAL A 559 3.37 27.08 -7.67
C VAL A 559 4.12 28.38 -7.49
N ALA A 560 4.30 28.80 -6.24
CA ALA A 560 5.03 30.00 -5.89
C ALA A 560 6.27 29.62 -5.09
N ASP A 561 7.45 30.11 -5.46
CA ASP A 561 8.68 29.76 -4.78
C ASP A 561 9.74 30.85 -4.75
N VAL A 562 10.67 30.74 -3.80
CA VAL A 562 11.81 31.64 -3.64
C VAL A 562 12.90 31.30 -4.65
N LEU A 563 13.44 32.32 -5.32
CA LEU A 563 14.50 32.19 -6.31
C LEU A 563 15.88 32.57 -5.78
N ARG A 564 15.92 33.22 -4.64
CA ARG A 564 17.15 33.70 -4.01
C ARG A 564 17.16 33.38 -2.52
N ASP A 565 18.33 33.06 -1.98
CA ASP A 565 18.47 32.83 -0.56
C ASP A 565 18.11 34.09 0.23
N SER A 566 17.25 33.92 1.21
CA SER A 566 16.80 35.02 2.05
C SER A 566 17.76 35.20 3.21
N PRO A 567 18.31 36.41 3.43
CA PRO A 567 19.05 36.71 4.64
C PRO A 567 18.33 36.35 5.95
N LEU A 568 17.01 36.45 5.96
CA LEU A 568 16.19 36.06 7.12
C LEU A 568 16.28 34.55 7.44
N ARG A 569 16.61 33.69 6.46
CA ARG A 569 16.80 32.26 6.71
C ARG A 569 17.95 31.98 7.69
N GLU A 570 18.97 32.81 7.71
CA GLU A 570 20.09 32.68 8.66
C GLU A 570 19.65 32.77 10.12
N LEU A 571 18.52 33.39 10.41
CA LEU A 571 17.97 33.43 11.75
C LEU A 571 17.72 32.03 12.35
N THR A 572 17.29 31.10 11.55
CA THR A 572 16.88 29.77 12.04
C THR A 572 17.69 28.61 11.46
N ALA A 573 18.24 28.75 10.25
CA ALA A 573 18.89 27.63 9.52
C ALA A 573 20.07 27.04 10.31
N ALA A 574 20.91 27.84 10.91
CA ALA A 574 22.07 27.38 11.67
C ALA A 574 21.67 26.57 12.92
N LEU A 575 20.58 26.95 13.58
CA LEU A 575 20.08 26.32 14.81
C LEU A 575 19.25 25.06 14.54
N LEU A 576 18.57 25.00 13.38
CA LEU A 576 17.79 23.86 12.98
C LEU A 576 18.63 22.75 12.32
N GLY A 577 19.97 22.93 12.28
CA GLY A 577 20.87 21.94 11.70
C GLY A 577 20.87 21.93 10.17
N ASP A 578 20.25 22.92 9.53
CA ASP A 578 20.24 23.07 8.08
C ASP A 578 21.57 23.65 7.61
N ALA A 579 22.57 22.75 7.47
CA ALA A 579 23.91 23.12 7.03
C ALA A 579 24.01 23.30 5.50
N SER A 580 23.02 22.80 4.75
CA SER A 580 23.02 22.85 3.28
C SER A 580 22.41 24.16 2.78
N PRO A 581 23.03 24.85 1.82
CA PRO A 581 22.35 25.94 1.13
C PRO A 581 21.09 25.41 0.45
N PRO A 582 19.98 26.19 0.43
CA PRO A 582 18.77 25.77 -0.29
C PRO A 582 19.13 25.54 -1.76
N ARG A 583 18.56 24.51 -2.36
CA ARG A 583 18.68 24.27 -3.80
C ARG A 583 17.80 25.26 -4.55
N LEU A 584 18.24 26.51 -4.62
CA LEU A 584 17.51 27.58 -5.28
C LEU A 584 17.45 27.33 -6.78
N VAL A 585 16.27 27.50 -7.32
CA VAL A 585 15.98 27.25 -8.74
C VAL A 585 15.69 28.57 -9.41
N SER A 586 16.24 28.80 -10.60
CA SER A 586 15.90 30.01 -11.35
C SER A 586 14.43 29.99 -11.76
N GLY A 587 13.81 31.18 -11.91
CA GLY A 587 12.44 31.27 -12.42
C GLY A 587 12.27 30.62 -13.80
N GLU A 588 13.30 30.62 -14.62
CA GLU A 588 13.35 29.93 -15.91
C GLU A 588 13.33 28.43 -15.76
N ALA A 589 14.08 27.90 -14.80
CA ALA A 589 14.07 26.46 -14.49
C ALA A 589 12.72 26.00 -13.92
N LEU A 590 12.07 26.80 -13.06
CA LEU A 590 10.70 26.53 -12.60
C LEU A 590 9.70 26.54 -13.76
N ALA A 591 9.79 27.50 -14.66
CA ALA A 591 8.95 27.56 -15.85
C ALA A 591 9.21 26.38 -16.80
N ALA A 592 10.48 25.99 -16.97
CA ALA A 592 10.84 24.80 -17.74
C ALA A 592 10.29 23.52 -17.11
N ALA A 593 10.37 23.37 -15.78
CA ALA A 593 9.79 22.26 -15.04
C ALA A 593 8.27 22.18 -15.21
N ALA A 594 7.57 23.31 -15.11
CA ALA A 594 6.13 23.35 -15.36
C ALA A 594 5.80 22.88 -16.78
N ARG A 595 6.53 23.36 -17.79
CA ARG A 595 6.34 22.94 -19.17
C ARG A 595 6.62 21.45 -19.38
N ALA A 596 7.69 20.92 -18.79
CA ALA A 596 8.03 19.49 -18.87
C ALA A 596 6.93 18.58 -18.32
N CYS A 597 6.09 19.08 -17.41
CA CYS A 597 4.94 18.36 -16.86
C CYS A 597 3.60 18.67 -17.55
N GLY A 598 3.61 19.28 -18.74
CA GLY A 598 2.39 19.54 -19.50
C GLY A 598 1.63 20.81 -19.11
N PHE A 599 2.23 21.70 -18.32
CA PHE A 599 1.62 22.97 -17.93
C PHE A 599 1.99 24.08 -18.91
N ALA A 600 1.00 24.90 -19.26
CA ALA A 600 1.25 26.16 -19.94
C ALA A 600 1.12 27.29 -18.91
N PRO A 601 2.20 27.98 -18.54
CA PRO A 601 2.13 29.17 -17.70
C PRO A 601 1.21 30.21 -18.33
N ASP A 602 0.32 30.77 -17.54
CA ASP A 602 -0.65 31.78 -17.99
C ASP A 602 -0.15 33.21 -17.75
N ALA A 603 -0.94 34.19 -18.12
CA ALA A 603 -0.60 35.59 -17.98
C ALA A 603 -0.45 36.09 -16.52
N GLN A 604 -0.86 35.27 -15.53
CA GLN A 604 -0.68 35.59 -14.12
C GLN A 604 0.71 35.14 -13.61
N SER A 605 1.43 34.31 -14.38
CA SER A 605 2.77 33.85 -14.06
C SER A 605 3.79 35.01 -14.16
N TRP A 606 4.65 35.13 -13.14
CA TRP A 606 5.69 36.15 -13.12
C TRP A 606 6.89 35.70 -12.28
N ARG A 607 8.00 36.42 -12.44
CA ARG A 607 9.20 36.29 -11.60
C ARG A 607 9.76 37.67 -11.23
N SER A 608 10.44 37.74 -10.09
CA SER A 608 11.34 38.79 -9.69
C SER A 608 12.75 38.22 -9.48
N ASP A 609 13.68 38.99 -8.96
CA ASP A 609 15.00 38.49 -8.54
C ASP A 609 14.92 37.52 -7.35
N ALA A 610 13.88 37.63 -6.53
CA ALA A 610 13.75 36.92 -5.27
C ALA A 610 12.66 35.83 -5.27
N PHE A 611 11.68 35.93 -6.16
CA PHE A 611 10.47 35.12 -6.10
C PHE A 611 9.87 34.85 -7.49
N ALA A 612 9.17 33.72 -7.63
CA ALA A 612 8.35 33.45 -8.82
C ALA A 612 6.99 32.89 -8.44
N LEU A 613 5.99 33.21 -9.24
CA LEU A 613 4.69 32.54 -9.27
C LEU A 613 4.48 31.92 -10.65
N ILE A 614 4.26 30.64 -10.69
CA ILE A 614 3.78 29.90 -11.87
C ILE A 614 2.31 29.62 -11.65
N ALA A 615 1.47 30.31 -12.43
CA ALA A 615 0.05 29.99 -12.58
C ALA A 615 -0.12 29.28 -13.90
N ALA A 616 -0.68 28.08 -13.91
CA ALA A 616 -0.71 27.25 -15.10
C ALA A 616 -1.96 26.35 -15.14
N ARG A 617 -2.36 25.94 -16.34
CA ARG A 617 -3.52 25.07 -16.55
C ARG A 617 -3.07 23.72 -17.10
N ALA A 618 -3.61 22.64 -16.53
CA ALA A 618 -3.38 21.30 -17.04
C ALA A 618 -4.15 21.08 -18.34
N ARG A 619 -3.47 20.56 -19.37
CA ARG A 619 -4.07 20.30 -20.70
C ARG A 619 -4.15 18.82 -21.03
N ALA A 620 -3.41 17.96 -20.32
CA ALA A 620 -3.38 16.54 -20.58
C ALA A 620 -4.61 15.82 -19.99
N GLU A 621 -5.00 14.71 -20.60
CA GLU A 621 -5.96 13.78 -20.02
C GLU A 621 -5.37 13.17 -18.73
N PRO A 622 -6.03 13.30 -17.57
CA PRO A 622 -5.48 12.81 -16.32
C PRO A 622 -5.43 11.30 -16.27
N LEU A 623 -4.34 10.76 -15.73
CA LEU A 623 -4.30 9.37 -15.28
C LEU A 623 -5.13 9.26 -14.01
N THR A 624 -6.16 8.42 -14.00
CA THR A 624 -7.02 8.25 -12.83
C THR A 624 -6.88 6.84 -12.26
N HIS A 625 -7.15 6.69 -10.95
CA HIS A 625 -7.17 5.39 -10.30
C HIS A 625 -8.15 4.42 -10.99
N ALA A 626 -9.33 4.90 -11.39
CA ALA A 626 -10.33 4.07 -12.07
C ALA A 626 -9.81 3.53 -13.42
N ARG A 627 -9.09 4.33 -14.20
CA ARG A 627 -8.46 3.90 -15.46
C ARG A 627 -7.39 2.86 -15.22
N LEU A 628 -6.49 3.08 -14.24
CA LEU A 628 -5.46 2.08 -13.88
C LEU A 628 -6.08 0.79 -13.34
N ALA A 629 -7.05 0.88 -12.46
CA ALA A 629 -7.75 -0.29 -11.93
C ALA A 629 -8.50 -1.07 -13.03
N GLY A 630 -9.11 -0.36 -14.00
CA GLY A 630 -9.68 -0.96 -15.21
C GLY A 630 -8.64 -1.69 -16.03
N TRP A 631 -7.53 -1.02 -16.34
CA TRP A 631 -6.40 -1.58 -17.09
C TRP A 631 -5.83 -2.85 -16.47
N LEU A 632 -5.64 -2.86 -15.14
CA LEU A 632 -5.13 -4.03 -14.41
C LEU A 632 -6.13 -5.17 -14.34
N ARG A 633 -7.44 -4.87 -14.24
CA ARG A 633 -8.50 -5.91 -14.25
C ARG A 633 -8.52 -6.72 -15.54
N GLU A 634 -8.20 -6.10 -16.67
CA GLU A 634 -8.15 -6.78 -17.96
C GLU A 634 -6.90 -7.65 -18.13
N ARG A 635 -5.84 -7.44 -17.34
CA ARG A 635 -4.51 -8.02 -17.55
C ARG A 635 -4.01 -8.93 -16.43
N LEU A 636 -4.53 -8.75 -15.22
CA LEU A 636 -4.06 -9.49 -14.05
C LEU A 636 -5.21 -10.25 -13.36
N PRO A 637 -4.96 -11.49 -12.94
CA PRO A 637 -5.85 -12.23 -12.04
C PRO A 637 -6.11 -11.45 -10.74
N ASP A 638 -7.26 -11.68 -10.10
CA ASP A 638 -7.67 -10.96 -8.88
C ASP A 638 -6.61 -10.99 -7.78
N ALA A 639 -5.97 -12.15 -7.57
CA ALA A 639 -4.95 -12.34 -6.54
C ALA A 639 -3.66 -11.52 -6.77
N MET A 640 -3.41 -11.11 -8.02
CA MET A 640 -2.21 -10.35 -8.40
C MET A 640 -2.46 -8.84 -8.48
N ARG A 641 -3.71 -8.39 -8.37
CA ARG A 641 -4.03 -6.96 -8.42
C ARG A 641 -3.56 -6.28 -7.15
N PRO A 642 -2.76 -5.23 -7.26
CA PRO A 642 -2.35 -4.47 -6.09
C PRO A 642 -3.57 -3.92 -5.34
N GLU A 643 -3.62 -4.15 -4.04
CA GLU A 643 -4.70 -3.63 -3.18
C GLU A 643 -4.61 -2.11 -3.05
N ARG A 644 -3.41 -1.58 -3.15
CA ARG A 644 -3.14 -0.15 -3.13
C ARG A 644 -2.11 0.21 -4.19
N LEU A 645 -2.31 1.37 -4.81
CA LEU A 645 -1.44 1.94 -5.82
C LEU A 645 -0.99 3.32 -5.37
N TRP A 646 0.29 3.63 -5.58
CA TRP A 646 0.87 4.95 -5.35
C TRP A 646 1.54 5.48 -6.61
N CYS A 647 1.42 6.79 -6.78
CA CYS A 647 2.17 7.54 -7.78
C CYS A 647 3.42 8.13 -7.11
N ALA A 648 4.58 7.85 -7.66
CA ALA A 648 5.82 8.48 -7.26
C ALA A 648 6.20 9.54 -8.31
N PRO A 649 6.70 10.71 -7.93
CA PRO A 649 7.14 11.72 -8.90
C PRO A 649 8.38 11.23 -9.67
N ARG A 650 9.20 10.42 -9.02
CA ARG A 650 10.38 9.75 -9.59
C ARG A 650 10.78 8.56 -8.74
N TRP A 651 11.67 7.72 -9.28
CA TRP A 651 12.24 6.62 -8.52
C TRP A 651 13.37 7.10 -7.59
N PRO A 652 13.41 6.65 -6.33
CA PRO A 652 14.61 6.74 -5.52
C PRO A 652 15.70 5.85 -6.16
N LEU A 653 16.93 6.39 -6.24
CA LEU A 653 18.07 5.67 -6.81
C LEU A 653 19.06 5.30 -5.72
N ASN A 654 19.62 4.11 -5.80
CA ASN A 654 20.71 3.68 -4.92
C ASN A 654 22.06 4.35 -5.35
N GLY A 655 23.11 4.14 -4.57
CA GLY A 655 24.43 4.70 -4.85
C GLY A 655 25.04 4.35 -6.23
N ASN A 656 24.47 3.35 -6.93
CA ASN A 656 24.88 2.93 -8.27
C ASN A 656 23.95 3.46 -9.38
N GLY A 657 23.04 4.38 -9.07
CA GLY A 657 22.10 4.95 -10.03
C GLY A 657 20.96 4.00 -10.46
N LYS A 658 20.75 2.87 -9.77
CA LYS A 658 19.62 1.96 -10.03
C LYS A 658 18.47 2.24 -9.08
N ILE A 659 17.24 1.91 -9.51
CA ILE A 659 16.02 2.03 -8.67
C ILE A 659 16.24 1.33 -7.33
N ASP A 660 16.10 2.09 -6.24
CA ASP A 660 16.19 1.56 -4.88
C ASP A 660 14.84 0.97 -4.46
N ARG A 661 14.63 -0.29 -4.83
CA ARG A 661 13.41 -1.03 -4.53
C ARG A 661 13.17 -1.23 -3.03
N ARG A 662 14.25 -1.26 -2.23
CA ARG A 662 14.13 -1.37 -0.77
C ARG A 662 13.56 -0.10 -0.18
N ALA A 663 14.09 1.06 -0.58
CA ALA A 663 13.56 2.35 -0.17
C ALA A 663 12.07 2.50 -0.54
N ILE A 664 11.68 2.06 -1.75
CA ILE A 664 10.28 2.04 -2.20
C ILE A 664 9.43 1.13 -1.30
N GLY A 665 9.88 -0.10 -1.04
CA GLY A 665 9.17 -1.06 -0.17
C GLY A 665 8.98 -0.52 1.25
N ASP A 666 10.03 0.06 1.84
CA ASP A 666 9.99 0.67 3.17
C ASP A 666 9.05 1.90 3.20
N ALA A 667 9.02 2.70 2.14
CA ALA A 667 8.10 3.82 2.00
C ALA A 667 6.64 3.35 1.89
N LEU A 668 6.38 2.33 1.08
CA LEU A 668 5.05 1.71 0.95
C LEU A 668 4.58 1.10 2.28
N ALA A 669 5.48 0.50 3.05
CA ALA A 669 5.17 -0.04 4.37
C ALA A 669 4.74 1.06 5.35
N ARG A 670 5.42 2.20 5.37
CA ARG A 670 5.03 3.36 6.20
C ARG A 670 3.65 3.89 5.85
N THR A 671 3.28 3.90 4.57
CA THR A 671 1.98 4.41 4.11
C THR A 671 0.80 3.49 4.39
N LEU A 672 1.03 2.21 4.69
CA LEU A 672 -0.06 1.28 5.02
C LEU A 672 -0.71 1.57 6.37
N GLY A 673 0.05 2.12 7.32
CA GLY A 673 -0.45 2.53 8.64
C GLY A 673 -1.29 3.81 8.62
N ASP A 674 -1.20 4.61 7.55
CA ASP A 674 -1.97 5.84 7.44
C ASP A 674 -3.39 5.54 6.98
N ALA A 675 -4.34 5.78 7.87
CA ALA A 675 -5.76 5.70 7.58
C ALA A 675 -6.13 6.64 6.41
N PRO A 676 -7.04 6.25 5.51
CA PRO A 676 -7.59 7.21 4.54
C PRO A 676 -8.23 8.37 5.29
N ALA A 677 -7.92 9.58 4.84
CA ALA A 677 -8.50 10.80 5.38
C ALA A 677 -10.04 10.75 5.36
N ALA A 678 -10.63 11.41 6.35
CA ALA A 678 -12.04 11.42 6.66
C ALA A 678 -12.94 11.58 5.42
N HIS A 679 -13.55 10.49 5.00
CA HIS A 679 -14.86 10.54 4.38
C HIS A 679 -15.89 10.81 5.47
N ALA A 680 -17.06 11.36 5.13
CA ALA A 680 -18.10 11.64 6.11
C ALA A 680 -18.28 10.45 7.06
N ALA A 681 -18.08 10.69 8.36
CA ALA A 681 -18.15 9.66 9.38
C ALA A 681 -19.52 8.96 9.31
N PHE A 682 -19.53 7.64 9.45
CA PHE A 682 -20.77 6.90 9.53
C PHE A 682 -21.47 7.22 10.86
N ALA A 683 -22.56 8.00 10.81
CA ALA A 683 -23.40 8.24 11.96
C ALA A 683 -24.49 7.15 12.01
N PRO A 684 -24.49 6.26 13.01
CA PRO A 684 -25.51 5.22 13.12
C PRO A 684 -26.87 5.86 13.41
N ALA A 685 -27.90 5.48 12.64
CA ALA A 685 -29.26 5.99 12.76
C ALA A 685 -30.06 5.26 13.85
N ASP A 686 -29.66 4.06 14.25
CA ASP A 686 -30.30 3.23 15.26
C ASP A 686 -29.27 2.31 15.98
N GLU A 687 -29.72 1.59 17.00
CA GLU A 687 -28.90 0.68 17.82
C GLU A 687 -28.29 -0.48 16.98
N ARG A 688 -28.97 -0.92 15.92
CA ARG A 688 -28.47 -1.97 15.02
C ARG A 688 -27.32 -1.45 14.16
N GLN A 689 -27.42 -0.22 13.70
CA GLN A 689 -26.33 0.43 12.96
C GLN A 689 -25.15 0.77 13.89
N ALA A 690 -25.43 1.10 15.16
CA ALA A 690 -24.37 1.26 16.16
C ALA A 690 -23.64 -0.07 16.44
N THR A 691 -24.37 -1.18 16.51
CA THR A 691 -23.79 -2.53 16.64
C THR A 691 -23.00 -2.92 15.39
N LEU A 692 -23.51 -2.62 14.18
CA LEU A 692 -22.77 -2.80 12.93
C LEU A 692 -21.44 -2.04 12.94
N LEU A 693 -21.47 -0.77 13.33
CA LEU A 693 -20.28 0.08 13.42
C LEU A 693 -19.26 -0.53 14.39
N ALA A 694 -19.71 -0.93 15.58
CA ALA A 694 -18.84 -1.55 16.58
C ALA A 694 -18.21 -2.87 16.08
N CYS A 695 -18.96 -3.72 15.37
CA CYS A 695 -18.44 -4.95 14.76
C CYS A 695 -17.42 -4.64 13.66
N TRP A 696 -17.68 -3.63 12.84
CA TRP A 696 -16.80 -3.18 11.78
C TRP A 696 -15.47 -2.65 12.32
N GLU A 697 -15.53 -1.78 13.33
CA GLU A 697 -14.34 -1.22 14.00
C GLU A 697 -13.53 -2.31 14.72
N GLN A 698 -14.21 -3.22 15.39
CA GLN A 698 -13.58 -4.36 16.04
C GLN A 698 -12.88 -5.29 15.04
N ALA A 699 -13.50 -5.54 13.87
CA ALA A 699 -12.93 -6.36 12.85
C ALA A 699 -11.68 -5.71 12.20
N LEU A 700 -11.70 -4.39 11.99
CA LEU A 700 -10.60 -3.64 11.38
C LEU A 700 -9.56 -3.16 12.40
N GLY A 701 -9.83 -3.26 13.71
CA GLY A 701 -8.93 -2.76 14.76
C GLY A 701 -8.75 -1.23 14.78
N ARG A 702 -9.70 -0.48 14.17
CA ARG A 702 -9.62 0.98 14.01
C ARG A 702 -11.00 1.62 13.92
N PRO A 703 -11.15 2.93 14.25
CA PRO A 703 -12.40 3.66 14.07
C PRO A 703 -12.86 3.68 12.60
N ALA A 704 -14.16 3.65 12.37
CA ALA A 704 -14.76 3.74 11.05
C ALA A 704 -14.97 5.20 10.65
N ASP A 705 -14.01 5.75 9.97
CA ASP A 705 -13.94 7.14 9.52
C ASP A 705 -14.45 7.36 8.09
N ALA A 706 -15.00 6.31 7.43
CA ALA A 706 -15.43 6.38 6.03
C ALA A 706 -16.67 5.52 5.76
N ARG A 707 -17.82 6.19 5.57
CA ARG A 707 -19.13 5.56 5.31
C ARG A 707 -19.15 4.69 4.05
N ASP A 708 -18.54 5.18 2.97
CA ASP A 708 -18.62 4.59 1.64
C ASP A 708 -17.31 3.91 1.20
N ALA A 709 -16.29 3.89 2.07
CA ALA A 709 -15.08 3.14 1.79
C ALA A 709 -15.34 1.63 1.91
N THR A 710 -14.77 0.86 0.99
CA THR A 710 -14.91 -0.60 1.05
C THR A 710 -14.11 -1.16 2.22
N PHE A 711 -14.59 -2.24 2.82
CA PHE A 711 -13.91 -2.97 3.89
C PHE A 711 -12.44 -3.29 3.55
N PHE A 712 -12.22 -3.69 2.30
CA PHE A 712 -10.91 -4.05 1.80
C PHE A 712 -9.99 -2.84 1.60
N ALA A 713 -10.53 -1.69 1.17
CA ALA A 713 -9.78 -0.44 1.08
C ALA A 713 -9.35 0.11 2.45
N LEU A 714 -10.08 -0.27 3.50
CA LEU A 714 -9.77 0.08 4.90
C LEU A 714 -8.79 -0.90 5.56
N GLY A 715 -8.24 -1.85 4.83
CA GLY A 715 -7.28 -2.84 5.33
C GLY A 715 -7.91 -4.16 5.77
N GLY A 716 -9.21 -4.35 5.55
CA GLY A 716 -9.86 -5.63 5.76
C GLY A 716 -9.44 -6.67 4.71
N ASP A 717 -9.39 -7.91 5.11
CA ASP A 717 -9.16 -9.06 4.24
C ASP A 717 -10.31 -10.09 4.37
N SER A 718 -10.19 -11.21 3.68
CA SER A 718 -11.22 -12.27 3.71
C SER A 718 -11.39 -12.90 5.10
N LEU A 719 -10.33 -12.96 5.91
CA LEU A 719 -10.37 -13.48 7.27
C LEU A 719 -11.12 -12.50 8.19
N LEU A 720 -10.78 -11.21 8.13
CA LEU A 720 -11.46 -10.16 8.89
C LEU A 720 -12.91 -10.01 8.44
N ALA A 721 -13.21 -10.14 7.14
CA ALA A 721 -14.58 -10.18 6.63
C ALA A 721 -15.38 -11.35 7.21
N THR A 722 -14.78 -12.55 7.28
CA THR A 722 -15.40 -13.72 7.91
C THR A 722 -15.71 -13.46 9.39
N ARG A 723 -14.79 -12.84 10.13
CA ARG A 723 -15.00 -12.45 11.54
C ARG A 723 -16.11 -11.41 11.70
N LEU A 724 -16.12 -10.39 10.83
CA LEU A 724 -17.18 -9.37 10.82
C LEU A 724 -18.55 -10.02 10.60
N LEU A 725 -18.70 -10.84 9.56
CA LEU A 725 -20.00 -11.48 9.26
C LEU A 725 -20.44 -12.45 10.36
N ALA A 726 -19.49 -13.13 11.01
CA ALA A 726 -19.74 -13.96 12.18
C ALA A 726 -20.30 -13.14 13.35
N GLN A 727 -19.68 -12.00 13.67
CA GLN A 727 -20.14 -11.11 14.73
C GLN A 727 -21.51 -10.49 14.44
N LEU A 728 -21.77 -10.11 13.17
CA LEU A 728 -23.08 -9.60 12.76
C LEU A 728 -24.19 -10.65 12.90
N ARG A 729 -23.88 -11.91 12.56
CA ARG A 729 -24.82 -13.04 12.79
C ARG A 729 -25.09 -13.24 14.27
N GLU A 730 -24.06 -13.23 15.10
CA GLU A 730 -24.19 -13.46 16.56
C GLU A 730 -24.93 -12.31 17.25
N ARG A 731 -24.56 -11.06 16.98
CA ARG A 731 -25.09 -9.88 17.69
C ARG A 731 -26.39 -9.34 17.12
N LEU A 732 -26.62 -9.46 15.83
CA LEU A 732 -27.79 -8.90 15.13
C LEU A 732 -28.73 -9.96 14.57
N GLY A 733 -28.36 -11.25 14.62
CA GLY A 733 -29.17 -12.35 14.08
C GLY A 733 -29.27 -12.32 12.53
N VAL A 734 -28.48 -11.51 11.85
CA VAL A 734 -28.55 -11.32 10.40
C VAL A 734 -27.50 -12.19 9.72
N ARG A 735 -27.93 -12.99 8.73
CA ARG A 735 -27.04 -13.79 7.90
C ARG A 735 -26.77 -13.05 6.59
N ILE A 736 -25.54 -12.64 6.38
CA ILE A 736 -25.03 -12.06 5.13
C ILE A 736 -24.01 -13.03 4.59
N GLY A 737 -24.20 -13.53 3.39
CA GLY A 737 -23.24 -14.41 2.73
C GLY A 737 -22.00 -13.66 2.27
N MET A 738 -20.85 -14.33 2.22
CA MET A 738 -19.59 -13.73 1.78
C MET A 738 -19.69 -13.16 0.34
N ALA A 739 -20.32 -13.88 -0.59
CA ALA A 739 -20.53 -13.41 -1.97
C ALA A 739 -21.42 -12.14 -2.01
N GLU A 740 -22.36 -12.02 -1.10
CA GLU A 740 -23.21 -10.83 -0.95
C GLU A 740 -22.45 -9.65 -0.36
N PHE A 741 -21.56 -9.91 0.60
CA PHE A 741 -20.66 -8.92 1.17
C PHE A 741 -19.66 -8.38 0.14
N TYR A 742 -19.07 -9.27 -0.70
CA TYR A 742 -18.14 -8.85 -1.75
C TYR A 742 -18.76 -7.96 -2.82
N ARG A 743 -20.07 -8.05 -3.08
CA ARG A 743 -20.75 -7.16 -4.04
C ARG A 743 -20.78 -5.71 -3.57
N GLU A 744 -20.91 -5.48 -2.27
CA GLU A 744 -20.99 -4.13 -1.70
C GLU A 744 -20.37 -4.11 -0.29
N PRO A 745 -19.02 -4.17 -0.18
CA PRO A 745 -18.33 -4.31 1.08
C PRO A 745 -18.12 -2.96 1.78
N THR A 746 -19.20 -2.18 1.98
CA THR A 746 -19.18 -0.87 2.64
C THR A 746 -20.10 -0.84 3.86
N LEU A 747 -19.83 0.05 4.83
CA LEU A 747 -20.72 0.27 5.96
C LEU A 747 -22.12 0.70 5.52
N ALA A 748 -22.19 1.55 4.50
CA ALA A 748 -23.48 2.00 3.94
C ALA A 748 -24.27 0.84 3.34
N GLY A 749 -23.60 -0.04 2.56
CA GLY A 749 -24.22 -1.22 1.96
C GLY A 749 -24.72 -2.22 3.01
N LEU A 750 -23.93 -2.49 4.04
CA LEU A 750 -24.36 -3.35 5.15
C LEU A 750 -25.52 -2.74 5.94
N ALA A 751 -25.49 -1.43 6.22
CA ALA A 751 -26.58 -0.74 6.90
C ALA A 751 -27.90 -0.81 6.10
N ALA A 752 -27.85 -0.65 4.78
CA ALA A 752 -29.02 -0.80 3.90
C ALA A 752 -29.60 -2.21 3.94
N LYS A 753 -28.75 -3.25 3.96
CA LYS A 753 -29.17 -4.66 4.10
C LYS A 753 -29.81 -4.97 5.43
N LEU A 754 -29.26 -4.40 6.53
CA LEU A 754 -29.87 -4.51 7.86
C LEU A 754 -31.26 -3.89 7.90
N ALA A 755 -31.46 -2.75 7.24
CA ALA A 755 -32.77 -2.09 7.14
C ALA A 755 -33.77 -2.93 6.32
N GLY A 756 -33.33 -3.52 5.20
CA GLY A 756 -34.14 -4.41 4.36
C GLY A 756 -34.58 -5.69 5.07
N ALA A 757 -33.67 -6.32 5.81
CA ALA A 757 -33.99 -7.51 6.61
C ALA A 757 -35.00 -7.21 7.70
N ALA A 758 -34.92 -6.05 8.36
CA ALA A 758 -35.91 -5.60 9.38
C ALA A 758 -37.28 -5.30 8.77
N ALA A 759 -37.35 -4.79 7.54
CA ALA A 759 -38.59 -4.53 6.84
C ALA A 759 -39.29 -5.83 6.43
N ALA A 760 -38.54 -6.85 5.95
CA ALA A 760 -39.06 -8.15 5.59
C ALA A 760 -39.65 -8.89 6.78
N VAL A 761 -39.01 -8.84 7.98
CA VAL A 761 -39.53 -9.44 9.21
C VAL A 761 -40.82 -8.71 9.71
N ARG A 762 -40.89 -7.39 9.56
CA ARG A 762 -42.10 -6.61 9.89
C ARG A 762 -43.24 -6.92 8.93
N GLY A 763 -42.94 -7.03 7.61
CA GLY A 763 -43.92 -7.41 6.60
C GLY A 763 -44.52 -8.81 6.85
N HIS A 764 -43.69 -9.79 7.20
CA HIS A 764 -44.11 -11.16 7.55
C HIS A 764 -44.98 -11.18 8.82
N ARG A 765 -44.61 -10.40 9.88
CA ARG A 765 -45.42 -10.30 11.08
C ARG A 765 -46.77 -9.59 10.83
N ALA A 766 -46.78 -8.54 10.02
CA ALA A 766 -48.00 -7.85 9.63
C ALA A 766 -48.93 -8.74 8.79
N ALA A 767 -48.38 -9.48 7.83
CA ALA A 767 -49.13 -10.45 7.02
C ALA A 767 -49.68 -11.61 7.88
N HIS A 768 -48.88 -12.10 8.83
CA HIS A 768 -49.32 -13.14 9.76
C HIS A 768 -50.41 -12.63 10.73
N ALA A 769 -50.30 -11.40 11.24
CA ALA A 769 -51.32 -10.78 12.06
C ALA A 769 -52.63 -10.53 11.29
N ALA A 770 -52.53 -10.03 10.05
CA ALA A 770 -53.71 -9.89 9.18
C ALA A 770 -54.36 -11.22 8.83
N ALA A 771 -53.59 -12.29 8.57
CA ALA A 771 -54.12 -13.63 8.34
C ALA A 771 -54.80 -14.24 9.60
N MET A 772 -54.30 -13.91 10.79
CA MET A 772 -54.97 -14.31 12.05
C MET A 772 -56.26 -13.51 12.33
N GLU A 773 -56.38 -12.25 11.91
CA GLU A 773 -57.59 -11.44 12.00
C GLU A 773 -58.66 -11.88 10.97
N GLU A 774 -58.25 -12.41 9.79
CA GLU A 774 -59.17 -12.92 8.79
C GLU A 774 -59.60 -14.37 9.02
N GLY A 775 -59.08 -15.07 10.04
CA GLY A 775 -59.50 -16.42 10.42
C GLY A 775 -59.10 -17.51 9.42
N VAL A 776 -58.14 -17.25 8.58
CA VAL A 776 -57.58 -18.24 7.62
C VAL A 776 -56.34 -18.85 8.26
N LEU A 777 -56.50 -20.08 8.80
CA LEU A 777 -55.43 -20.97 9.20
C LEU A 777 -54.97 -21.82 8.03
#